data_d28b64c874b6ae0796ba4347482daf7a
#
_entry.id   d28b64c874b6ae0796ba4347482daf7a
#
_cell.length_a   1.000
_cell.length_b   1.000
_cell.length_c   1.000
_cell.angle_alpha   90.00
_cell.angle_beta   90.00
_cell.angle_gamma   90.00
#
_symmetry.space_group_name_H-M   'P 1'
#
loop_
_entity.id
_entity.type
_entity.pdbx_description
1 polymer ?
#
loop_
_entity_poly.entity_id
_entity_poly.type
_entity_poly.pdbx_seq_one_letter_code
_entity_poly.pdbx_strand_id
1 'polypeptide(L)'
;MKHTDIIRKLNLEQKCALLSGETVFTTRALPGKGIPSITLSDGPNGVRKQAGAADHLGLNPSVPATCFPTSSATACSWDEALGEAVGEAMGEEAAAQEVAVLLGPGLNIQRSPLCGRDFEYFSEDPILAGKMAAAYVRGIQKKGIAACPKHFAVNSQELRRMASDSVVDERTLRELYLTGFEIVVKEARPKTIMTSYNLINGTYANENAHLLQDILRKDWGFDGAVVTDWGGSNDHALGVKNGSTLEMPCPGGDSIRELMKAVKNGKVTEADLDARLDELLELVLSTHAAVEKAPRTFDAAAHHALARRAAAESIVLLKNEDGILPLKAGEKLAVIGDFAQTPRYQGAGSSAVNALQVDALLDCIKADDSGIAFVGYASGFDRQGAADPKKQEEAVSLAKQADTVLLCLGLDELRESEGLDRADMALAENQQQLLDAVAAVNPNVVVLLSAGAPVETPWVGRCKALVYGALGGQAGAGAAADILTGKLCPCGKLSQTWAKAHDDTPAKANFGGEGQNVEYREGLYVGYRYYQTAGVKPAFPFGYGLSYTTFEYSGLKADETGVTLTVTNTGSAAGAEIVQLYVAKPDAKVFRPEQELKGFAKVSLAPGESKTVAIALDDKAFRYWNVKTNAWEVEGGSYQLRVGASSVDIRLTADITVKGTNAPDPYAGLSLTHYVSGQITYVTDAEFEALLGHPIPEDVVRIDRNMTLGEMDHGRSPLGWLAQKVLRSRLDASFAKGKPDLNTVFQYNMPLRALAKMTNGMVSMGMVDGLVWELKGFWLVGIVRVIYEFIKNAILNAQLEKRLRQG
;
A
#
# COMPACT_ATOMS: atom_id res chain seq x y z
N MET A 1 2.25 31.86 9.73
CA MET A 1 1.92 31.07 10.94
C MET A 1 0.57 31.51 11.47
N LYS A 2 -0.31 30.53 11.66
CA LYS A 2 -1.70 30.73 12.15
C LYS A 2 -1.81 30.80 13.69
N HIS A 3 -0.89 30.14 14.39
CA HIS A 3 -0.92 29.95 15.85
C HIS A 3 0.22 30.65 16.62
N THR A 4 0.71 31.78 16.09
CA THR A 4 1.82 32.55 16.66
C THR A 4 1.57 32.96 18.12
N ASP A 5 0.33 33.25 18.49
CA ASP A 5 -0.07 33.64 19.85
C ASP A 5 0.06 32.52 20.88
N ILE A 6 -0.13 31.26 20.46
CA ILE A 6 0.07 30.06 21.29
C ILE A 6 1.57 29.76 21.36
N ILE A 7 2.25 29.75 20.21
CA ILE A 7 3.67 29.39 20.09
C ILE A 7 4.56 30.29 20.95
N ARG A 8 4.28 31.60 20.99
CA ARG A 8 5.01 32.56 21.83
C ARG A 8 4.88 32.34 23.33
N LYS A 9 3.86 31.62 23.79
CA LYS A 9 3.65 31.27 25.21
C LYS A 9 4.39 30.00 25.63
N LEU A 10 4.99 29.28 24.68
CA LEU A 10 5.71 28.04 24.93
C LEU A 10 7.19 28.31 25.17
N ASN A 11 7.76 27.67 26.19
CA ASN A 11 9.20 27.61 26.33
C ASN A 11 9.82 26.55 25.38
N LEU A 12 11.14 26.57 25.23
CA LEU A 12 11.85 25.67 24.32
C LEU A 12 11.58 24.18 24.61
N GLU A 13 11.49 23.80 25.89
CA GLU A 13 11.22 22.42 26.31
C GLU A 13 9.83 21.96 25.89
N GLN A 14 8.82 22.82 26.06
CA GLN A 14 7.45 22.58 25.64
C GLN A 14 7.33 22.49 24.10
N LYS A 15 8.00 23.41 23.39
CA LYS A 15 8.07 23.41 21.93
C LYS A 15 8.62 22.07 21.40
N CYS A 16 9.76 21.63 21.92
CA CYS A 16 10.37 20.37 21.50
C CYS A 16 9.55 19.14 21.90
N ALA A 17 8.89 19.18 23.07
CA ALA A 17 8.09 18.06 23.55
C ALA A 17 6.83 17.81 22.72
N LEU A 18 6.21 18.85 22.17
CA LEU A 18 5.02 18.73 21.33
C LEU A 18 5.29 18.01 20.00
N LEU A 19 6.52 18.08 19.45
CA LEU A 19 6.88 17.47 18.17
C LEU A 19 7.18 15.95 18.27
N SER A 20 6.91 15.34 19.42
CA SER A 20 6.98 13.88 19.62
C SER A 20 5.70 13.37 20.29
N GLY A 21 5.30 12.14 19.94
CA GLY A 21 4.16 11.46 20.57
C GLY A 21 4.33 11.31 22.09
N GLU A 22 3.21 11.30 22.80
CA GLU A 22 3.19 11.04 24.26
C GLU A 22 3.02 9.56 24.57
N THR A 23 2.17 8.89 23.78
CA THR A 23 1.97 7.43 23.82
C THR A 23 2.16 6.85 22.42
N VAL A 24 1.90 5.55 22.28
CA VAL A 24 2.01 4.88 20.98
C VAL A 24 1.13 5.53 19.91
N PHE A 25 -0.05 6.08 20.31
CA PHE A 25 -1.03 6.63 19.36
C PHE A 25 -1.58 7.99 19.75
N THR A 26 -0.96 8.73 20.68
CA THR A 26 -1.46 10.05 21.07
C THR A 26 -0.39 11.11 21.04
N THR A 27 -0.78 12.34 20.68
CA THR A 27 0.05 13.51 20.80
C THR A 27 0.08 14.02 22.24
N ARG A 28 1.06 14.86 22.58
CA ARG A 28 1.20 15.43 23.90
C ARG A 28 0.19 16.56 24.14
N ALA A 29 -0.46 16.54 25.28
CA ALA A 29 -1.29 17.64 25.76
C ALA A 29 -0.48 18.66 26.56
N LEU A 30 -0.81 19.94 26.43
CA LEU A 30 -0.44 21.01 27.35
C LEU A 30 -1.68 21.82 27.74
N PRO A 31 -2.51 21.32 28.70
CA PRO A 31 -3.81 21.94 29.01
C PRO A 31 -3.68 23.39 29.48
N GLY A 32 -2.63 23.73 30.26
CA GLY A 32 -2.35 25.11 30.71
C GLY A 32 -2.05 26.10 29.57
N LYS A 33 -1.82 25.59 28.33
CA LYS A 33 -1.61 26.39 27.11
C LYS A 33 -2.77 26.26 26.11
N GLY A 34 -3.82 25.52 26.46
CA GLY A 34 -4.96 25.26 25.57
C GLY A 34 -4.67 24.29 24.44
N ILE A 35 -3.67 23.41 24.59
CA ILE A 35 -3.31 22.40 23.59
C ILE A 35 -3.81 21.03 24.06
N PRO A 36 -4.82 20.44 23.41
CA PRO A 36 -5.31 19.10 23.73
C PRO A 36 -4.39 18.01 23.15
N SER A 37 -4.56 16.77 23.64
CA SER A 37 -4.06 15.59 22.97
C SER A 37 -5.05 15.12 21.90
N ILE A 38 -4.55 14.55 20.81
CA ILE A 38 -5.37 13.86 19.80
C ILE A 38 -4.90 12.42 19.64
N THR A 39 -5.83 11.55 19.22
CA THR A 39 -5.56 10.14 18.93
C THR A 39 -5.36 9.93 17.43
N LEU A 40 -4.29 9.22 17.08
CA LEU A 40 -4.06 8.66 15.76
C LEU A 40 -4.46 7.17 15.79
N SER A 41 -4.83 6.58 14.67
CA SER A 41 -5.17 5.16 14.61
C SER A 41 -4.86 4.59 13.24
N ASP A 42 -4.38 3.34 13.19
CA ASP A 42 -4.32 2.58 11.95
C ASP A 42 -5.69 2.46 11.29
N GLY A 43 -5.69 2.27 9.97
CA GLY A 43 -6.93 2.06 9.29
C GLY A 43 -6.99 2.38 7.80
N PRO A 44 -6.19 1.73 6.91
CA PRO A 44 -6.30 1.94 5.47
C PRO A 44 -7.60 1.36 4.87
N ASN A 45 -8.20 0.36 5.51
CA ASN A 45 -9.46 -0.26 5.06
C ASN A 45 -10.52 -0.40 6.18
N GLY A 46 -10.41 0.39 7.24
CA GLY A 46 -11.31 0.44 8.39
C GLY A 46 -10.56 0.89 9.64
N VAL A 47 -11.27 1.45 10.61
CA VAL A 47 -10.66 1.98 11.83
C VAL A 47 -10.10 0.85 12.69
N ARG A 48 -8.84 0.98 13.11
CA ARG A 48 -8.19 0.02 14.00
C ARG A 48 -7.69 0.68 15.28
N LYS A 49 -8.60 1.28 16.04
CA LYS A 49 -8.28 1.85 17.35
C LYS A 49 -7.99 0.72 18.35
N GLN A 50 -6.77 0.64 18.85
CA GLN A 50 -6.38 -0.39 19.81
C GLN A 50 -7.10 -0.20 21.16
N ALA A 51 -7.55 -1.31 21.75
CA ALA A 51 -8.21 -1.35 23.03
C ALA A 51 -7.22 -1.81 24.12
N GLY A 52 -6.96 -0.97 25.11
CA GLY A 52 -6.03 -1.30 26.21
C GLY A 52 -4.56 -0.99 25.88
N ALA A 53 -3.64 -1.92 26.18
CA ALA A 53 -2.22 -1.73 25.89
C ALA A 53 -1.96 -1.74 24.38
N ALA A 54 -1.30 -0.69 23.87
CA ALA A 54 -1.01 -0.56 22.46
C ALA A 54 0.28 -1.31 22.08
N ASP A 55 0.34 -1.87 20.86
CA ASP A 55 1.52 -2.44 20.24
C ASP A 55 1.78 -1.82 18.85
N HIS A 56 2.96 -2.07 18.28
CA HIS A 56 3.41 -1.48 17.02
C HIS A 56 3.04 -2.30 15.77
N LEU A 57 2.66 -3.58 15.92
CA LEU A 57 2.34 -4.49 14.82
C LEU A 57 0.85 -4.82 14.70
N GLY A 58 0.05 -4.26 15.62
CA GLY A 58 -1.37 -4.49 15.59
C GLY A 58 -1.81 -5.90 15.98
N LEU A 59 -1.14 -6.52 16.92
CA LEU A 59 -1.47 -7.84 17.44
C LEU A 59 -2.49 -7.77 18.59
N ASN A 60 -2.55 -6.63 19.27
CA ASN A 60 -3.49 -6.43 20.39
C ASN A 60 -4.93 -6.18 19.87
N PRO A 61 -5.94 -6.53 20.69
CA PRO A 61 -7.34 -6.29 20.36
C PRO A 61 -7.62 -4.81 20.04
N SER A 62 -8.47 -4.57 19.05
CA SER A 62 -8.94 -3.25 18.68
C SER A 62 -10.45 -3.11 18.86
N VAL A 63 -10.93 -1.86 18.92
CA VAL A 63 -12.36 -1.56 18.96
C VAL A 63 -13.01 -2.07 17.67
N PRO A 64 -14.18 -2.73 17.73
CA PRO A 64 -14.86 -3.19 16.52
C PRO A 64 -15.20 -2.03 15.58
N ALA A 65 -15.01 -2.26 14.28
CA ALA A 65 -15.29 -1.32 13.21
C ALA A 65 -15.68 -2.04 11.92
N THR A 66 -16.16 -1.31 10.91
CA THR A 66 -16.42 -1.89 9.59
C THR A 66 -15.10 -2.16 8.86
N CYS A 67 -14.88 -3.41 8.45
CA CYS A 67 -13.79 -3.79 7.58
C CYS A 67 -14.24 -3.69 6.12
N PHE A 68 -13.84 -2.64 5.44
CA PHE A 68 -14.06 -2.46 3.99
C PHE A 68 -13.10 -3.33 3.18
N PRO A 69 -13.34 -3.51 1.86
CA PRO A 69 -12.36 -4.14 0.98
C PRO A 69 -10.99 -3.45 1.06
N THR A 70 -9.93 -4.21 0.90
CA THR A 70 -8.56 -3.65 0.87
C THR A 70 -8.37 -2.68 -0.28
N SER A 71 -7.31 -1.85 -0.23
CA SER A 71 -7.05 -0.85 -1.28
C SER A 71 -6.85 -1.51 -2.65
N SER A 72 -6.13 -2.64 -2.72
CA SER A 72 -5.95 -3.41 -3.96
C SER A 72 -7.26 -3.94 -4.52
N ALA A 73 -8.18 -4.34 -3.64
CA ALA A 73 -9.53 -4.74 -4.05
C ALA A 73 -10.32 -3.54 -4.55
N THR A 74 -10.47 -2.48 -3.74
CA THR A 74 -11.28 -1.31 -4.12
C THR A 74 -10.78 -0.64 -5.39
N ALA A 75 -9.47 -0.65 -5.66
CA ALA A 75 -8.91 -0.14 -6.91
C ALA A 75 -9.44 -0.87 -8.15
N CYS A 76 -9.79 -2.15 -8.05
CA CYS A 76 -10.42 -2.89 -9.13
C CYS A 76 -11.81 -2.37 -9.51
N SER A 77 -12.45 -1.54 -8.68
CA SER A 77 -13.70 -0.86 -9.03
C SER A 77 -13.50 0.30 -10.01
N TRP A 78 -12.30 0.90 -10.07
CA TRP A 78 -11.99 2.09 -10.86
C TRP A 78 -13.02 3.23 -10.67
N ASP A 79 -13.49 3.41 -9.44
CA ASP A 79 -14.60 4.29 -9.10
C ASP A 79 -14.23 5.23 -7.94
N GLU A 80 -13.87 6.47 -8.30
CA GLU A 80 -13.54 7.51 -7.32
C GLU A 80 -14.71 7.83 -6.39
N ALA A 81 -15.96 7.82 -6.90
CA ALA A 81 -17.12 8.15 -6.09
C ALA A 81 -17.37 7.06 -5.02
N LEU A 82 -17.16 5.79 -5.38
CA LEU A 82 -17.20 4.68 -4.43
C LEU A 82 -16.08 4.80 -3.39
N GLY A 83 -14.85 5.10 -3.84
CA GLY A 83 -13.69 5.34 -2.95
C GLY A 83 -13.96 6.47 -1.95
N GLU A 84 -14.56 7.57 -2.39
CA GLU A 84 -14.94 8.70 -1.54
C GLU A 84 -16.03 8.33 -0.52
N ALA A 85 -17.03 7.53 -0.93
CA ALA A 85 -18.06 7.05 -0.03
C ALA A 85 -17.50 6.11 1.07
N VAL A 86 -16.61 5.20 0.71
CA VAL A 86 -15.89 4.34 1.68
C VAL A 86 -15.05 5.20 2.64
N GLY A 87 -14.30 6.16 2.10
CA GLY A 87 -13.53 7.11 2.91
C GLY A 87 -14.42 7.89 3.89
N GLU A 88 -15.60 8.35 3.47
CA GLU A 88 -16.53 9.07 4.32
C GLU A 88 -17.06 8.20 5.48
N ALA A 89 -17.41 6.94 5.21
CA ALA A 89 -17.85 5.98 6.24
C ALA A 89 -16.72 5.71 7.26
N MET A 90 -15.48 5.49 6.78
CA MET A 90 -14.32 5.33 7.66
C MET A 90 -14.06 6.58 8.51
N GLY A 91 -14.21 7.77 7.95
CA GLY A 91 -14.09 9.04 8.66
C GLY A 91 -15.15 9.22 9.73
N GLU A 92 -16.39 8.76 9.47
CA GLU A 92 -17.48 8.76 10.46
C GLU A 92 -17.19 7.84 11.64
N GLU A 93 -16.78 6.60 11.38
CA GLU A 93 -16.39 5.65 12.43
C GLU A 93 -15.20 6.13 13.24
N ALA A 94 -14.18 6.70 12.58
CA ALA A 94 -13.01 7.25 13.25
C ALA A 94 -13.41 8.41 14.22
N ALA A 95 -14.21 9.35 13.76
CA ALA A 95 -14.68 10.44 14.58
C ALA A 95 -15.55 9.95 15.75
N ALA A 96 -16.44 8.96 15.52
CA ALA A 96 -17.26 8.35 16.55
C ALA A 96 -16.41 7.64 17.63
N GLN A 97 -15.29 7.05 17.23
CA GLN A 97 -14.32 6.40 18.10
C GLN A 97 -13.26 7.36 18.68
N GLU A 98 -13.43 8.68 18.54
CA GLU A 98 -12.49 9.70 19.04
C GLU A 98 -11.08 9.62 18.40
N VAL A 99 -11.01 9.18 17.16
CA VAL A 99 -9.79 9.19 16.35
C VAL A 99 -9.76 10.47 15.52
N ALA A 100 -8.71 11.25 15.71
CA ALA A 100 -8.52 12.55 15.03
C ALA A 100 -7.71 12.43 13.72
N VAL A 101 -6.86 11.41 13.62
CA VAL A 101 -6.04 11.12 12.43
C VAL A 101 -6.17 9.63 12.10
N LEU A 102 -6.70 9.32 10.93
CA LEU A 102 -6.74 7.96 10.39
C LEU A 102 -5.52 7.74 9.49
N LEU A 103 -4.68 6.75 9.85
CA LEU A 103 -3.40 6.45 9.19
C LEU A 103 -3.63 5.63 7.91
N GLY A 104 -4.06 6.31 6.90
CA GLY A 104 -4.38 5.78 5.57
C GLY A 104 -4.90 6.89 4.65
N PRO A 105 -5.07 6.54 3.35
CA PRO A 105 -4.80 5.26 2.70
C PRO A 105 -3.32 5.01 2.39
N GLY A 106 -2.95 3.73 2.16
CA GLY A 106 -1.66 3.36 1.57
C GLY A 106 -1.70 3.48 0.05
N LEU A 107 -0.66 4.07 -0.58
CA LEU A 107 -0.65 4.26 -2.03
C LEU A 107 0.73 4.10 -2.69
N ASN A 108 1.64 3.36 -2.08
CA ASN A 108 2.88 2.98 -2.75
C ASN A 108 2.58 2.17 -4.03
N ILE A 109 3.46 2.27 -5.00
CA ILE A 109 3.32 1.51 -6.25
C ILE A 109 3.54 0.02 -5.97
N GLN A 110 2.66 -0.83 -6.49
CA GLN A 110 2.79 -2.28 -6.48
C GLN A 110 3.89 -2.68 -7.48
N ARG A 111 5.14 -2.61 -7.03
CA ARG A 111 6.34 -2.83 -7.82
C ARG A 111 6.57 -4.30 -8.16
N SER A 112 6.32 -5.16 -7.18
CA SER A 112 6.49 -6.60 -7.28
C SER A 112 5.32 -7.32 -6.60
N PRO A 113 4.74 -8.36 -7.22
CA PRO A 113 3.67 -9.15 -6.61
C PRO A 113 4.10 -9.92 -5.36
N LEU A 114 5.40 -9.94 -5.05
CA LEU A 114 5.93 -10.54 -3.82
C LEU A 114 5.87 -9.60 -2.61
N CYS A 115 5.59 -8.30 -2.79
CA CYS A 115 5.49 -7.38 -1.66
C CYS A 115 4.35 -7.79 -0.71
N GLY A 116 4.69 -8.01 0.55
CA GLY A 116 3.73 -8.49 1.56
C GLY A 116 2.57 -7.54 1.84
N ARG A 117 2.71 -6.24 1.50
CA ARG A 117 1.69 -5.20 1.68
C ARG A 117 0.99 -4.77 0.38
N ASP A 118 1.14 -5.50 -0.72
CA ASP A 118 0.43 -5.16 -1.96
C ASP A 118 -1.09 -5.05 -1.78
N PHE A 119 -1.67 -5.84 -0.88
CA PHE A 119 -3.10 -5.73 -0.54
C PHE A 119 -3.49 -4.35 -0.03
N GLU A 120 -2.58 -3.62 0.64
CA GLU A 120 -2.81 -2.31 1.25
C GLU A 120 -2.66 -1.15 0.26
N TYR A 121 -2.07 -1.40 -0.92
CA TYR A 121 -1.82 -0.40 -1.96
C TYR A 121 -2.78 -0.56 -3.13
N PHE A 122 -3.08 0.54 -3.84
CA PHE A 122 -4.14 0.52 -4.86
C PHE A 122 -3.71 -0.14 -6.16
N SER A 123 -2.54 0.20 -6.71
CA SER A 123 -2.21 -0.17 -8.10
C SER A 123 -0.71 -0.12 -8.40
N GLU A 124 -0.32 -0.77 -9.49
CA GLU A 124 0.96 -0.58 -10.19
C GLU A 124 1.02 0.73 -10.99
N ASP A 125 -0.14 1.37 -11.21
CA ASP A 125 -0.26 2.61 -11.97
C ASP A 125 -0.47 3.82 -11.07
N PRO A 126 0.35 4.90 -11.19
CA PRO A 126 0.27 6.06 -10.31
C PRO A 126 -0.97 6.92 -10.51
N ILE A 127 -1.60 6.90 -11.71
CA ILE A 127 -2.84 7.65 -11.95
C ILE A 127 -4.00 6.96 -11.23
N LEU A 128 -4.16 5.65 -11.40
CA LEU A 128 -5.21 4.89 -10.71
C LEU A 128 -5.00 4.95 -9.20
N ALA A 129 -3.78 4.71 -8.71
CA ALA A 129 -3.45 4.76 -7.29
C ALA A 129 -3.73 6.15 -6.69
N GLY A 130 -3.28 7.21 -7.37
CA GLY A 130 -3.43 8.59 -6.90
C GLY A 130 -4.89 9.05 -6.88
N LYS A 131 -5.67 8.75 -7.91
CA LYS A 131 -7.10 9.12 -8.00
C LYS A 131 -7.94 8.40 -6.94
N MET A 132 -7.74 7.09 -6.77
CA MET A 132 -8.44 6.32 -5.72
C MET A 132 -8.04 6.81 -4.32
N ALA A 133 -6.75 7.03 -4.06
CA ALA A 133 -6.29 7.53 -2.77
C ALA A 133 -6.80 8.95 -2.48
N ALA A 134 -6.82 9.84 -3.49
CA ALA A 134 -7.38 11.19 -3.34
C ALA A 134 -8.88 11.16 -2.96
N ALA A 135 -9.63 10.24 -3.57
CA ALA A 135 -11.04 10.04 -3.24
C ALA A 135 -11.23 9.59 -1.77
N TYR A 136 -10.44 8.62 -1.31
CA TYR A 136 -10.44 8.20 0.11
C TYR A 136 -10.13 9.37 1.05
N VAL A 137 -9.09 10.16 0.74
CA VAL A 137 -8.70 11.32 1.56
C VAL A 137 -9.82 12.34 1.63
N ARG A 138 -10.46 12.68 0.49
CA ARG A 138 -11.62 13.59 0.48
C ARG A 138 -12.74 13.07 1.37
N GLY A 139 -13.08 11.79 1.24
CA GLY A 139 -14.12 11.14 2.03
C GLY A 139 -13.83 11.20 3.54
N ILE A 140 -12.66 10.72 3.98
CA ILE A 140 -12.25 10.72 5.39
C ILE A 140 -12.32 12.13 5.98
N GLN A 141 -11.83 13.13 5.26
CA GLN A 141 -11.75 14.50 5.75
C GLN A 141 -13.10 15.24 5.78
N LYS A 142 -14.16 14.74 5.14
CA LYS A 142 -15.53 15.31 5.23
C LYS A 142 -16.05 15.38 6.67
N LYS A 143 -15.59 14.49 7.54
CA LYS A 143 -15.98 14.48 8.97
C LYS A 143 -15.09 15.38 9.84
N GLY A 144 -14.18 16.14 9.23
CA GLY A 144 -13.29 17.10 9.92
C GLY A 144 -12.02 16.50 10.53
N ILE A 145 -11.90 15.18 10.59
CA ILE A 145 -10.67 14.51 10.99
C ILE A 145 -9.60 14.57 9.88
N ALA A 146 -8.41 14.09 10.15
CA ALA A 146 -7.34 14.03 9.17
C ALA A 146 -7.20 12.63 8.57
N ALA A 147 -7.02 12.54 7.26
CA ALA A 147 -6.43 11.39 6.58
C ALA A 147 -4.91 11.52 6.55
N CYS A 148 -4.20 10.40 6.59
CA CYS A 148 -2.74 10.35 6.55
C CYS A 148 -2.27 9.40 5.44
N PRO A 149 -2.25 9.84 4.17
CA PRO A 149 -1.74 9.02 3.07
C PRO A 149 -0.30 8.59 3.32
N LYS A 150 0.02 7.34 2.96
CA LYS A 150 1.27 6.64 3.32
C LYS A 150 1.71 5.64 2.26
N HIS A 151 2.96 5.24 2.19
CA HIS A 151 4.13 5.72 2.94
C HIS A 151 5.01 6.54 2.00
N PHE A 152 5.22 7.79 2.30
CA PHE A 152 5.93 8.77 1.46
C PHE A 152 7.43 8.70 1.70
N ALA A 153 8.25 8.04 0.81
CA ALA A 153 7.89 7.39 -0.43
C ALA A 153 8.79 6.17 -0.72
N VAL A 154 8.51 5.49 -1.84
CA VAL A 154 9.37 4.40 -2.39
C VAL A 154 9.55 3.24 -1.39
N ASN A 155 8.50 2.87 -0.67
CA ASN A 155 8.47 1.72 0.22
C ASN A 155 7.65 0.60 -0.43
N SER A 156 8.28 -0.16 -1.32
CA SER A 156 7.62 -1.18 -2.14
C SER A 156 8.07 -2.60 -1.81
N GLN A 157 8.68 -2.81 -0.63
CA GLN A 157 9.02 -4.11 -0.06
C GLN A 157 9.01 -4.07 1.47
N GLU A 158 8.84 -5.22 2.10
CA GLU A 158 8.78 -5.36 3.56
C GLU A 158 10.10 -5.79 4.19
N LEU A 159 10.89 -6.58 3.45
CA LEU A 159 12.19 -7.05 3.93
C LEU A 159 13.11 -5.85 4.22
N ARG A 160 13.58 -5.76 5.49
CA ARG A 160 14.50 -4.71 5.96
C ARG A 160 14.00 -3.27 5.74
N ARG A 161 12.70 -3.04 5.61
CA ARG A 161 12.09 -1.74 5.26
C ARG A 161 12.58 -0.56 6.11
N MET A 162 13.01 -0.80 7.37
CA MET A 162 13.56 0.25 8.25
C MET A 162 15.06 0.54 8.05
N ALA A 163 15.76 -0.25 7.22
CA ALA A 163 17.21 -0.14 7.02
C ALA A 163 17.64 -0.20 5.55
N SER A 164 16.72 -0.51 4.64
CA SER A 164 17.01 -0.57 3.21
C SER A 164 17.09 0.83 2.58
N ASP A 165 17.94 0.95 1.55
CA ASP A 165 18.07 2.14 0.72
C ASP A 165 17.45 1.90 -0.65
N SER A 166 16.39 2.63 -0.95
CA SER A 166 15.76 2.63 -2.29
C SER A 166 16.59 3.47 -3.24
N VAL A 167 17.42 2.81 -4.04
CA VAL A 167 18.29 3.44 -5.05
C VAL A 167 17.48 3.61 -6.33
N VAL A 168 17.08 4.84 -6.63
CA VAL A 168 16.15 5.17 -7.72
C VAL A 168 16.57 6.46 -8.43
N ASP A 169 16.51 6.48 -9.76
CA ASP A 169 16.76 7.71 -10.52
C ASP A 169 15.65 8.75 -10.35
N GLU A 170 16.01 10.03 -10.51
CA GLU A 170 15.09 11.15 -10.24
C GLU A 170 13.85 11.12 -11.15
N ARG A 171 13.99 10.71 -12.41
CA ARG A 171 12.86 10.65 -13.34
C ARG A 171 11.85 9.59 -12.92
N THR A 172 12.32 8.38 -12.61
CA THR A 172 11.49 7.28 -12.11
C THR A 172 10.83 7.67 -10.79
N LEU A 173 11.60 8.28 -9.87
CA LEU A 173 11.06 8.80 -8.61
C LEU A 173 9.88 9.74 -8.85
N ARG A 174 10.04 10.75 -9.73
CA ARG A 174 9.01 11.77 -10.00
C ARG A 174 7.81 11.24 -10.79
N GLU A 175 8.07 10.52 -11.89
CA GLU A 175 7.01 10.10 -12.82
C GLU A 175 6.18 8.92 -12.32
N LEU A 176 6.80 7.99 -11.57
CA LEU A 176 6.13 6.76 -11.13
C LEU A 176 5.81 6.79 -9.64
N TYR A 177 6.82 6.91 -8.77
CA TYR A 177 6.63 6.71 -7.33
C TYR A 177 6.01 7.90 -6.61
N LEU A 178 6.18 9.11 -7.10
CA LEU A 178 5.65 10.32 -6.48
C LEU A 178 4.38 10.87 -7.12
N THR A 179 4.06 10.53 -8.36
CA THR A 179 2.88 11.06 -9.07
C THR A 179 1.56 10.78 -8.34
N GLY A 180 1.39 9.58 -7.74
CA GLY A 180 0.20 9.28 -6.95
C GLY A 180 0.06 10.20 -5.73
N PHE A 181 1.16 10.45 -5.01
CA PHE A 181 1.19 11.39 -3.89
C PHE A 181 0.95 12.84 -4.32
N GLU A 182 1.50 13.27 -5.47
CA GLU A 182 1.23 14.58 -6.04
C GLU A 182 -0.27 14.79 -6.29
N ILE A 183 -0.94 13.80 -6.87
CA ILE A 183 -2.39 13.82 -7.10
C ILE A 183 -3.13 13.99 -5.77
N VAL A 184 -2.79 13.18 -4.76
CA VAL A 184 -3.43 13.26 -3.43
C VAL A 184 -3.23 14.63 -2.79
N VAL A 185 -2.01 15.17 -2.81
CA VAL A 185 -1.71 16.48 -2.22
C VAL A 185 -2.47 17.60 -2.92
N LYS A 186 -2.47 17.61 -4.26
CA LYS A 186 -3.08 18.70 -5.05
C LYS A 186 -4.60 18.62 -5.10
N GLU A 187 -5.17 17.41 -5.20
CA GLU A 187 -6.62 17.25 -5.41
C GLU A 187 -7.41 17.04 -4.11
N ALA A 188 -6.80 16.45 -3.08
CA ALA A 188 -7.48 16.13 -1.82
C ALA A 188 -6.99 16.94 -0.62
N ARG A 189 -5.82 17.60 -0.71
CA ARG A 189 -5.24 18.45 0.34
C ARG A 189 -5.26 17.76 1.72
N PRO A 190 -4.52 16.64 1.89
CA PRO A 190 -4.51 15.93 3.16
C PRO A 190 -3.95 16.80 4.27
N LYS A 191 -4.55 16.72 5.47
CA LYS A 191 -4.05 17.44 6.65
C LYS A 191 -2.75 16.86 7.19
N THR A 192 -2.48 15.59 6.89
CA THR A 192 -1.23 14.91 7.25
C THR A 192 -0.73 14.02 6.12
N ILE A 193 0.56 13.70 6.14
CA ILE A 193 1.19 12.67 5.30
C ILE A 193 2.20 11.90 6.14
N MET A 194 2.32 10.58 5.95
CA MET A 194 3.28 9.76 6.68
C MET A 194 4.49 9.43 5.81
N THR A 195 5.69 9.72 6.32
CA THR A 195 6.94 9.30 5.67
C THR A 195 7.17 7.80 5.79
N SER A 196 7.83 7.22 4.80
CA SER A 196 8.23 5.82 4.81
C SER A 196 9.44 5.56 5.73
N TYR A 197 9.70 4.28 6.02
CA TYR A 197 10.82 3.85 6.87
C TYR A 197 12.18 3.92 6.19
N ASN A 198 12.24 3.66 4.88
CA ASN A 198 13.44 3.41 4.10
C ASN A 198 14.26 4.69 3.84
N LEU A 199 15.52 4.48 3.50
CA LEU A 199 16.31 5.52 2.85
C LEU A 199 15.87 5.66 1.38
N ILE A 200 16.08 6.83 0.82
CA ILE A 200 15.96 7.14 -0.60
C ILE A 200 17.28 7.79 -1.01
N ASN A 201 18.03 7.07 -1.84
CA ASN A 201 19.35 7.52 -2.29
C ASN A 201 20.24 8.00 -1.12
N GLY A 202 20.38 7.16 -0.09
CA GLY A 202 21.25 7.37 1.06
C GLY A 202 20.68 8.24 2.19
N THR A 203 19.46 8.76 2.08
CA THR A 203 18.85 9.61 3.12
C THR A 203 17.50 9.07 3.56
N TYR A 204 17.28 8.90 4.86
CA TYR A 204 15.97 8.48 5.37
C TYR A 204 14.86 9.43 4.90
N ALA A 205 13.73 8.87 4.46
CA ALA A 205 12.61 9.65 3.90
C ALA A 205 12.16 10.77 4.83
N ASN A 206 12.15 10.53 6.15
CA ASN A 206 11.76 11.51 7.16
C ASN A 206 12.77 12.67 7.34
N GLU A 207 13.97 12.55 6.81
CA GLU A 207 15.07 13.51 6.94
C GLU A 207 15.49 14.10 5.60
N ASN A 208 14.88 13.67 4.52
CA ASN A 208 15.24 13.99 3.15
C ASN A 208 14.71 15.38 2.77
N ALA A 209 15.60 16.38 2.74
CA ALA A 209 15.25 17.76 2.40
C ALA A 209 14.67 17.86 0.97
N HIS A 210 15.26 17.13 0.01
CA HIS A 210 14.76 17.11 -1.37
C HIS A 210 13.31 16.61 -1.42
N LEU A 211 13.01 15.50 -0.73
CA LEU A 211 11.66 14.95 -0.68
C LEU A 211 10.67 15.87 0.05
N LEU A 212 11.04 16.38 1.25
CA LEU A 212 10.09 17.07 2.13
C LEU A 212 10.00 18.57 1.85
N GLN A 213 11.13 19.24 1.58
CA GLN A 213 11.14 20.68 1.35
C GLN A 213 10.92 21.03 -0.12
N ASP A 214 11.75 20.44 -1.02
CA ASP A 214 11.70 20.84 -2.41
C ASP A 214 10.45 20.28 -3.09
N ILE A 215 10.18 18.97 -2.99
CA ILE A 215 9.09 18.33 -3.69
C ILE A 215 7.76 18.56 -2.97
N LEU A 216 7.63 18.05 -1.72
CA LEU A 216 6.35 18.03 -1.02
C LEU A 216 5.83 19.44 -0.74
N ARG A 217 6.68 20.31 -0.14
CA ARG A 217 6.23 21.63 0.31
C ARG A 217 6.32 22.71 -0.78
N LYS A 218 7.46 22.80 -1.49
CA LYS A 218 7.66 23.85 -2.47
C LYS A 218 6.97 23.58 -3.80
N ASP A 219 7.19 22.38 -4.39
CA ASP A 219 6.63 22.07 -5.71
C ASP A 219 5.13 21.78 -5.64
N TRP A 220 4.67 21.07 -4.60
CA TRP A 220 3.26 20.67 -4.49
C TRP A 220 2.43 21.57 -3.57
N GLY A 221 3.05 22.40 -2.72
CA GLY A 221 2.37 23.33 -1.83
C GLY A 221 1.71 22.66 -0.61
N PHE A 222 2.23 21.52 -0.16
CA PHE A 222 1.72 20.87 1.05
C PHE A 222 1.99 21.72 2.29
N ASP A 223 0.93 22.05 3.04
CA ASP A 223 0.96 22.88 4.24
C ASP A 223 0.51 22.14 5.52
N GLY A 224 0.28 20.83 5.41
CA GLY A 224 -0.10 19.97 6.53
C GLY A 224 1.07 19.46 7.35
N ALA A 225 0.77 18.60 8.33
CA ALA A 225 1.75 17.98 9.20
C ALA A 225 2.34 16.70 8.56
N VAL A 226 3.68 16.58 8.59
CA VAL A 226 4.39 15.35 8.21
C VAL A 226 4.59 14.50 9.46
N VAL A 227 4.07 13.28 9.44
CA VAL A 227 4.17 12.32 10.54
C VAL A 227 5.16 11.22 10.15
N THR A 228 6.03 10.78 11.07
CA THR A 228 6.87 9.62 10.80
C THR A 228 6.05 8.34 10.82
N ASP A 229 6.42 7.33 10.05
CA ASP A 229 6.04 5.96 10.39
C ASP A 229 6.60 5.58 11.77
N TRP A 230 6.02 4.57 12.43
CA TRP A 230 6.27 4.23 13.83
C TRP A 230 7.70 3.76 14.08
N GLY A 231 8.54 4.65 14.66
CA GLY A 231 9.97 4.41 14.86
C GLY A 231 10.83 4.69 13.63
N GLY A 232 10.27 5.28 12.58
CA GLY A 232 10.97 5.62 11.32
C GLY A 232 11.97 6.78 11.42
N SER A 233 11.93 7.57 12.51
CA SER A 233 12.89 8.65 12.73
C SER A 233 14.29 8.11 13.03
N ASN A 234 15.31 8.60 12.33
CA ASN A 234 16.72 8.36 12.65
C ASN A 234 17.35 9.56 13.39
N ASP A 235 17.32 10.77 12.81
CA ASP A 235 17.69 12.02 13.44
C ASP A 235 16.49 12.97 13.49
N HIS A 236 15.83 13.04 14.65
CA HIS A 236 14.63 13.87 14.82
C HIS A 236 14.91 15.36 14.55
N ALA A 237 16.07 15.85 14.97
CA ALA A 237 16.42 17.26 14.76
C ALA A 237 16.61 17.57 13.27
N LEU A 238 17.23 16.66 12.53
CA LEU A 238 17.35 16.79 11.06
C LEU A 238 15.98 16.71 10.39
N GLY A 239 15.10 15.80 10.86
CA GLY A 239 13.72 15.71 10.39
C GLY A 239 12.97 17.03 10.57
N VAL A 240 12.97 17.62 11.77
CA VAL A 240 12.33 18.91 12.07
C VAL A 240 12.85 20.02 11.16
N LYS A 241 14.19 20.11 11.00
CA LYS A 241 14.83 21.06 10.10
C LYS A 241 14.35 20.90 8.66
N ASN A 242 14.24 19.67 8.19
CA ASN A 242 13.96 19.35 6.80
C ASN A 242 12.46 19.17 6.48
N GLY A 243 11.56 19.40 7.45
CA GLY A 243 10.13 19.48 7.16
C GLY A 243 9.25 18.43 7.80
N SER A 244 9.79 17.50 8.61
CA SER A 244 9.03 16.56 9.42
C SER A 244 8.42 17.24 10.63
N THR A 245 7.15 16.95 10.96
CA THR A 245 6.40 17.66 11.99
C THR A 245 6.28 16.87 13.28
N LEU A 246 5.86 15.60 13.20
CA LEU A 246 5.54 14.79 14.37
C LEU A 246 6.27 13.45 14.34
N GLU A 247 7.15 13.23 15.31
CA GLU A 247 7.83 11.95 15.52
C GLU A 247 6.94 10.98 16.30
N MET A 248 6.63 9.85 15.71
CA MET A 248 5.85 8.78 16.34
C MET A 248 6.68 7.49 16.46
N PRO A 249 6.36 6.58 17.42
CA PRO A 249 5.28 6.68 18.39
C PRO A 249 5.62 7.57 19.59
N CYS A 250 6.43 7.11 20.50
CA CYS A 250 6.78 7.79 21.75
C CYS A 250 8.26 7.50 22.07
N PRO A 251 9.20 8.28 21.51
CA PRO A 251 10.64 8.10 21.77
C PRO A 251 11.04 8.53 23.18
N GLY A 252 10.15 9.19 23.92
CA GLY A 252 10.39 9.67 25.28
C GLY A 252 11.28 10.91 25.35
N GLY A 253 11.76 11.22 26.55
CA GLY A 253 12.48 12.46 26.81
C GLY A 253 13.84 12.58 26.14
N ASP A 254 14.40 11.49 25.60
CA ASP A 254 15.71 11.51 24.94
C ASP A 254 15.65 12.29 23.63
N SER A 255 14.65 12.03 22.80
CA SER A 255 14.43 12.72 21.53
C SER A 255 14.15 14.23 21.75
N ILE A 256 13.37 14.56 22.79
CA ILE A 256 13.11 15.94 23.20
C ILE A 256 14.41 16.67 23.52
N ARG A 257 15.30 16.02 24.31
CA ARG A 257 16.62 16.60 24.68
C ARG A 257 17.55 16.74 23.49
N GLU A 258 17.53 15.77 22.56
CA GLU A 258 18.28 15.85 21.29
C GLU A 258 17.85 17.09 20.48
N LEU A 259 16.56 17.31 20.32
CA LEU A 259 16.03 18.45 19.60
C LEU A 259 16.35 19.77 20.31
N MET A 260 16.17 19.85 21.65
CA MET A 260 16.56 21.02 22.44
C MET A 260 18.05 21.35 22.27
N LYS A 261 18.93 20.35 22.25
CA LYS A 261 20.37 20.52 22.04
C LYS A 261 20.64 21.03 20.63
N ALA A 262 19.94 20.52 19.61
CA ALA A 262 20.09 20.94 18.24
C ALA A 262 19.70 22.42 18.05
N VAL A 263 18.63 22.87 18.70
CA VAL A 263 18.22 24.29 18.70
C VAL A 263 19.28 25.16 19.41
N LYS A 264 19.72 24.76 20.62
CA LYS A 264 20.74 25.53 21.37
C LYS A 264 22.09 25.65 20.62
N ASN A 265 22.41 24.66 19.80
CA ASN A 265 23.67 24.64 19.01
C ASN A 265 23.50 25.26 17.61
N GLY A 266 22.32 25.78 17.27
CA GLY A 266 22.04 26.41 15.99
C GLY A 266 21.90 25.43 14.80
N LYS A 267 21.81 24.11 15.03
CA LYS A 267 21.57 23.11 13.97
C LYS A 267 20.13 23.19 13.45
N VAL A 268 19.18 23.49 14.32
CA VAL A 268 17.78 23.79 14.05
C VAL A 268 17.52 25.21 14.48
N THR A 269 16.90 26.03 13.66
CA THR A 269 16.54 27.41 14.03
C THR A 269 15.22 27.42 14.81
N GLU A 270 14.97 28.47 15.59
CA GLU A 270 13.64 28.65 16.19
C GLU A 270 12.54 28.80 15.13
N ALA A 271 12.87 29.36 13.98
CA ALA A 271 11.91 29.47 12.87
C ALA A 271 11.52 28.10 12.30
N ASP A 272 12.48 27.16 12.17
CA ASP A 272 12.19 25.78 11.76
C ASP A 272 11.26 25.12 12.78
N LEU A 273 11.59 25.26 14.07
CA LEU A 273 10.80 24.70 15.17
C LEU A 273 9.38 25.27 15.20
N ASP A 274 9.25 26.58 15.11
CA ASP A 274 7.97 27.28 15.16
C ASP A 274 7.09 26.98 13.94
N ALA A 275 7.69 26.78 12.76
CA ALA A 275 6.95 26.34 11.57
C ALA A 275 6.33 24.94 11.76
N ARG A 276 7.08 23.98 12.30
CA ARG A 276 6.55 22.64 12.60
C ARG A 276 5.47 22.67 13.67
N LEU A 277 5.61 23.55 14.68
CA LEU A 277 4.59 23.74 15.71
C LEU A 277 3.31 24.33 15.15
N ASP A 278 3.38 25.27 14.23
CA ASP A 278 2.22 25.86 13.58
C ASP A 278 1.39 24.79 12.82
N GLU A 279 2.08 23.90 12.09
CA GLU A 279 1.47 22.76 11.41
C GLU A 279 0.82 21.78 12.38
N LEU A 280 1.53 21.43 13.46
CA LEU A 280 0.99 20.52 14.49
C LEU A 280 -0.23 21.12 15.20
N LEU A 281 -0.17 22.40 15.55
CA LEU A 281 -1.27 23.10 16.24
C LEU A 281 -2.49 23.21 15.34
N GLU A 282 -2.33 23.51 14.05
CA GLU A 282 -3.44 23.48 13.09
C GLU A 282 -4.09 22.10 13.03
N LEU A 283 -3.29 21.02 12.95
CA LEU A 283 -3.78 19.66 12.98
C LEU A 283 -4.54 19.36 14.28
N VAL A 284 -3.88 19.56 15.42
CA VAL A 284 -4.42 19.20 16.74
C VAL A 284 -5.71 19.95 17.04
N LEU A 285 -5.73 21.27 16.89
CA LEU A 285 -6.88 22.08 17.26
C LEU A 285 -8.07 21.86 16.33
N SER A 286 -7.84 21.76 15.01
CA SER A 286 -8.92 21.57 14.04
C SER A 286 -9.57 20.19 14.17
N THR A 287 -8.76 19.14 14.31
CA THR A 287 -9.29 17.76 14.38
C THR A 287 -9.90 17.45 15.75
N HIS A 288 -9.32 17.95 16.86
CA HIS A 288 -9.90 17.83 18.19
C HIS A 288 -11.31 18.43 18.24
N ALA A 289 -11.47 19.66 17.73
CA ALA A 289 -12.77 20.32 17.67
C ALA A 289 -13.80 19.57 16.81
N ALA A 290 -13.37 18.88 15.76
CA ALA A 290 -14.24 18.03 14.94
C ALA A 290 -14.69 16.78 15.70
N VAL A 291 -13.74 16.09 16.33
CA VAL A 291 -14.00 14.87 17.13
C VAL A 291 -14.93 15.16 18.32
N GLU A 292 -14.76 16.28 19.04
CA GLU A 292 -15.63 16.65 20.14
C GLU A 292 -17.10 16.82 19.73
N LYS A 293 -17.32 17.31 18.50
CA LYS A 293 -18.67 17.54 17.96
C LYS A 293 -19.27 16.31 17.29
N ALA A 294 -18.48 15.28 17.01
CA ALA A 294 -18.93 14.11 16.29
C ALA A 294 -19.90 13.25 17.13
N PRO A 295 -20.93 12.65 16.50
CA PRO A 295 -21.73 11.60 17.12
C PRO A 295 -20.83 10.45 17.59
N ARG A 296 -21.21 9.81 18.70
CA ARG A 296 -20.50 8.64 19.25
C ARG A 296 -21.02 7.31 18.71
N THR A 297 -21.87 7.35 17.71
CA THR A 297 -22.49 6.20 17.05
C THR A 297 -22.52 6.43 15.55
N PHE A 298 -22.55 5.35 14.80
CA PHE A 298 -22.69 5.31 13.34
C PHE A 298 -23.65 4.19 12.92
N ASP A 299 -24.13 4.20 11.70
CA ASP A 299 -25.01 3.16 11.15
C ASP A 299 -24.20 1.98 10.61
N ALA A 300 -23.92 0.99 11.48
CA ALA A 300 -23.15 -0.20 11.11
C ALA A 300 -23.81 -1.02 9.99
N ALA A 301 -25.15 -1.01 9.89
CA ALA A 301 -25.86 -1.74 8.82
C ALA A 301 -25.67 -1.06 7.45
N ALA A 302 -25.75 0.28 7.41
CA ALA A 302 -25.47 1.05 6.20
C ALA A 302 -24.01 0.89 5.77
N HIS A 303 -23.06 0.89 6.72
CA HIS A 303 -21.63 0.68 6.41
C HIS A 303 -21.35 -0.74 5.92
N HIS A 304 -22.01 -1.76 6.49
CA HIS A 304 -21.93 -3.14 5.97
C HIS A 304 -22.48 -3.25 4.55
N ALA A 305 -23.61 -2.62 4.26
CA ALA A 305 -24.19 -2.58 2.90
C ALA A 305 -23.24 -1.86 1.91
N LEU A 306 -22.60 -0.76 2.34
CA LEU A 306 -21.59 -0.08 1.55
C LEU A 306 -20.36 -0.97 1.30
N ALA A 307 -19.88 -1.70 2.33
CA ALA A 307 -18.78 -2.65 2.19
C ALA A 307 -19.12 -3.76 1.18
N ARG A 308 -20.37 -4.28 1.21
CA ARG A 308 -20.85 -5.28 0.23
C ARG A 308 -20.87 -4.71 -1.19
N ARG A 309 -21.36 -3.48 -1.38
CA ARG A 309 -21.35 -2.81 -2.67
C ARG A 309 -19.94 -2.59 -3.17
N ALA A 310 -19.04 -2.10 -2.31
CA ALA A 310 -17.65 -1.87 -2.67
C ALA A 310 -16.94 -3.17 -3.10
N ALA A 311 -17.20 -4.28 -2.41
CA ALA A 311 -16.68 -5.59 -2.78
C ALA A 311 -17.26 -6.07 -4.12
N ALA A 312 -18.58 -5.97 -4.34
CA ALA A 312 -19.22 -6.41 -5.57
C ALA A 312 -18.71 -5.67 -6.81
N GLU A 313 -18.53 -4.34 -6.70
CA GLU A 313 -17.99 -3.50 -7.77
C GLU A 313 -16.47 -3.71 -8.02
N SER A 314 -15.80 -4.43 -7.11
CA SER A 314 -14.35 -4.71 -7.16
C SER A 314 -14.04 -6.14 -7.62
N ILE A 315 -14.98 -7.07 -7.56
CA ILE A 315 -14.78 -8.46 -8.01
C ILE A 315 -14.50 -8.50 -9.52
N VAL A 316 -13.44 -9.21 -9.91
CA VAL A 316 -12.99 -9.31 -11.29
C VAL A 316 -13.25 -10.71 -11.83
N LEU A 317 -14.04 -10.83 -12.89
CA LEU A 317 -14.22 -12.08 -13.63
C LEU A 317 -13.06 -12.24 -14.63
N LEU A 318 -12.14 -13.18 -14.36
CA LEU A 318 -10.95 -13.39 -15.19
C LEU A 318 -11.15 -14.42 -16.30
N LYS A 319 -12.06 -15.37 -16.09
CA LYS A 319 -12.37 -16.43 -17.06
C LYS A 319 -13.82 -16.86 -16.90
N ASN A 320 -14.51 -17.16 -18.01
CA ASN A 320 -15.89 -17.68 -18.02
C ASN A 320 -16.16 -18.47 -19.32
N GLU A 321 -15.65 -19.70 -19.39
CA GLU A 321 -15.85 -20.59 -20.54
C GLU A 321 -17.27 -21.15 -20.57
N ASP A 322 -17.83 -21.26 -21.77
CA ASP A 322 -19.17 -21.76 -22.05
C ASP A 322 -20.31 -21.02 -21.32
N GLY A 323 -20.01 -19.84 -20.72
CA GLY A 323 -20.97 -19.09 -19.91
C GLY A 323 -21.44 -19.90 -18.69
N ILE A 324 -20.50 -20.61 -18.01
CA ILE A 324 -20.81 -21.37 -16.79
C ILE A 324 -21.31 -20.46 -15.67
N LEU A 325 -20.89 -19.22 -15.64
CA LEU A 325 -21.42 -18.17 -14.77
C LEU A 325 -22.30 -17.20 -15.56
N PRO A 326 -23.40 -16.69 -14.97
CA PRO A 326 -23.89 -16.98 -13.60
C PRO A 326 -24.48 -18.40 -13.48
N LEU A 327 -24.42 -18.93 -12.22
CA LEU A 327 -25.00 -20.22 -11.86
C LEU A 327 -26.52 -20.24 -12.12
N LYS A 328 -27.06 -21.39 -12.50
CA LYS A 328 -28.44 -21.50 -12.95
C LYS A 328 -29.36 -22.13 -11.88
N ALA A 329 -30.61 -21.72 -11.84
CA ALA A 329 -31.61 -22.33 -10.97
C ALA A 329 -31.72 -23.86 -11.24
N GLY A 330 -31.77 -24.63 -10.17
CA GLY A 330 -31.83 -26.11 -10.22
C GLY A 330 -30.48 -26.81 -10.39
N GLU A 331 -29.41 -26.06 -10.67
CA GLU A 331 -28.07 -26.60 -10.82
C GLU A 331 -27.53 -27.08 -9.44
N LYS A 332 -26.99 -28.30 -9.40
CA LYS A 332 -26.41 -28.89 -8.19
C LYS A 332 -25.03 -28.34 -7.95
N LEU A 333 -24.90 -27.56 -6.88
CA LEU A 333 -23.64 -26.88 -6.49
C LEU A 333 -22.97 -27.55 -5.29
N ALA A 334 -21.74 -28.02 -5.45
CA ALA A 334 -20.83 -28.32 -4.35
C ALA A 334 -19.94 -27.13 -4.05
N VAL A 335 -19.76 -26.80 -2.77
CA VAL A 335 -18.84 -25.77 -2.32
C VAL A 335 -17.66 -26.44 -1.63
N ILE A 336 -16.45 -26.19 -2.12
CA ILE A 336 -15.22 -26.81 -1.64
C ILE A 336 -14.19 -25.70 -1.32
N GLY A 337 -13.47 -25.87 -0.23
CA GLY A 337 -12.39 -24.97 0.19
C GLY A 337 -12.63 -24.31 1.54
N ASP A 338 -11.59 -24.27 2.37
CA ASP A 338 -11.64 -23.69 3.73
C ASP A 338 -12.12 -22.24 3.73
N PHE A 339 -11.73 -21.46 2.72
CA PHE A 339 -12.09 -20.04 2.61
C PHE A 339 -13.60 -19.78 2.41
N ALA A 340 -14.38 -20.79 2.02
CA ALA A 340 -15.84 -20.65 1.91
C ALA A 340 -16.51 -20.55 3.29
N GLN A 341 -15.98 -21.23 4.30
CA GLN A 341 -16.48 -21.22 5.67
C GLN A 341 -15.77 -20.18 6.54
N THR A 342 -14.45 -20.05 6.39
CA THR A 342 -13.61 -19.10 7.14
C THR A 342 -12.99 -18.12 6.15
N PRO A 343 -13.64 -17.00 5.85
CA PRO A 343 -13.22 -16.09 4.79
C PRO A 343 -11.80 -15.52 5.01
N ARG A 344 -11.04 -15.39 3.94
CA ARG A 344 -9.85 -14.56 3.87
C ARG A 344 -10.28 -13.20 3.31
N TYR A 345 -10.59 -12.23 4.17
CA TYR A 345 -11.28 -11.01 3.80
C TYR A 345 -10.42 -9.74 3.93
N GLN A 346 -9.29 -9.80 4.61
CA GLN A 346 -8.35 -8.69 4.82
C GLN A 346 -6.91 -9.16 4.90
N GLY A 347 -5.94 -8.24 4.80
CA GLY A 347 -4.52 -8.49 5.04
C GLY A 347 -4.18 -8.69 6.52
N ALA A 348 -2.92 -8.98 6.80
CA ALA A 348 -2.40 -9.14 8.16
C ALA A 348 -1.41 -8.01 8.49
N GLY A 349 -1.32 -7.62 9.77
CA GLY A 349 -0.48 -6.53 10.26
C GLY A 349 -1.27 -5.37 10.85
N SER A 350 -0.69 -4.17 10.85
CA SER A 350 -1.27 -2.96 11.45
C SER A 350 -2.63 -2.55 10.82
N SER A 351 -2.89 -2.96 9.59
CA SER A 351 -4.15 -2.69 8.88
C SER A 351 -5.31 -3.61 9.27
N ALA A 352 -5.09 -4.65 10.09
CA ALA A 352 -6.12 -5.65 10.41
C ALA A 352 -7.21 -5.07 11.31
N VAL A 353 -8.43 -4.99 10.80
CA VAL A 353 -9.62 -4.47 11.48
C VAL A 353 -10.29 -5.57 12.30
N ASN A 354 -10.73 -5.26 13.53
CA ASN A 354 -11.65 -6.11 14.28
C ASN A 354 -13.05 -5.90 13.72
N ALA A 355 -13.44 -6.72 12.72
CA ALA A 355 -14.67 -6.52 12.00
C ALA A 355 -15.91 -6.71 12.87
N LEU A 356 -16.91 -5.82 12.72
CA LEU A 356 -18.19 -5.90 13.44
C LEU A 356 -18.96 -7.18 13.15
N GLN A 357 -18.89 -7.65 11.89
CA GLN A 357 -19.42 -8.94 11.43
C GLN A 357 -18.62 -9.38 10.22
N VAL A 358 -18.64 -10.64 9.87
CA VAL A 358 -17.98 -11.17 8.66
C VAL A 358 -18.93 -12.16 8.00
N ASP A 359 -19.28 -11.91 6.74
CA ASP A 359 -20.08 -12.83 5.94
C ASP A 359 -19.23 -14.05 5.55
N ALA A 360 -19.77 -15.26 5.67
CA ALA A 360 -19.17 -16.48 5.14
C ALA A 360 -19.88 -16.89 3.84
N LEU A 361 -19.10 -17.24 2.81
CA LEU A 361 -19.67 -17.60 1.50
C LEU A 361 -20.61 -18.79 1.58
N LEU A 362 -20.27 -19.79 2.39
CA LEU A 362 -21.09 -20.96 2.61
C LEU A 362 -22.49 -20.60 3.14
N ASP A 363 -22.57 -19.65 4.06
CA ASP A 363 -23.85 -19.20 4.62
C ASP A 363 -24.62 -18.35 3.61
N CYS A 364 -23.93 -17.49 2.84
CA CYS A 364 -24.55 -16.70 1.79
C CYS A 364 -25.14 -17.59 0.68
N ILE A 365 -24.44 -18.64 0.24
CA ILE A 365 -24.94 -19.59 -0.75
C ILE A 365 -26.13 -20.41 -0.23
N LYS A 366 -26.12 -20.84 1.05
CA LYS A 366 -27.25 -21.54 1.66
C LYS A 366 -28.50 -20.69 1.82
N ALA A 367 -28.31 -19.39 2.04
CA ALA A 367 -29.40 -18.42 2.20
C ALA A 367 -29.87 -17.84 0.86
N ASP A 368 -29.21 -18.19 -0.25
CA ASP A 368 -29.52 -17.65 -1.58
C ASP A 368 -30.84 -18.19 -2.12
N ASP A 369 -31.66 -17.31 -2.69
CA ASP A 369 -33.00 -17.59 -3.23
C ASP A 369 -33.04 -17.74 -4.76
N SER A 370 -31.86 -17.81 -5.42
CA SER A 370 -31.75 -17.99 -6.87
C SER A 370 -32.20 -19.39 -7.37
N GLY A 371 -32.50 -20.31 -6.45
CA GLY A 371 -32.93 -21.67 -6.76
C GLY A 371 -31.79 -22.64 -7.05
N ILE A 372 -30.54 -22.32 -6.74
CA ILE A 372 -29.41 -23.24 -6.83
C ILE A 372 -29.57 -24.39 -5.84
N ALA A 373 -29.34 -25.63 -6.30
CA ALA A 373 -29.45 -26.82 -5.46
C ALA A 373 -28.10 -27.08 -4.73
N PHE A 374 -27.92 -26.51 -3.56
CA PHE A 374 -26.74 -26.76 -2.73
C PHE A 374 -26.68 -28.23 -2.29
N VAL A 375 -25.63 -28.98 -2.67
CA VAL A 375 -25.48 -30.41 -2.36
C VAL A 375 -24.54 -30.69 -1.17
N GLY A 376 -23.67 -29.77 -0.81
CA GLY A 376 -22.80 -29.95 0.36
C GLY A 376 -21.56 -29.08 0.36
N TYR A 377 -20.83 -29.20 1.44
CA TYR A 377 -19.56 -28.52 1.68
C TYR A 377 -18.46 -29.48 2.10
N ALA A 378 -17.22 -29.24 1.61
CA ALA A 378 -16.00 -29.90 2.08
C ALA A 378 -14.87 -28.88 2.20
N SER A 379 -14.09 -28.94 3.27
CA SER A 379 -12.96 -28.01 3.47
C SER A 379 -11.80 -28.22 2.48
N GLY A 380 -11.61 -29.47 2.02
CA GLY A 380 -10.73 -29.85 0.92
C GLY A 380 -9.24 -29.80 1.20
N PHE A 381 -8.73 -28.85 1.97
CA PHE A 381 -7.31 -28.66 2.26
C PHE A 381 -7.07 -28.08 3.66
N ASP A 382 -5.82 -28.17 4.13
CA ASP A 382 -5.34 -27.42 5.30
C ASP A 382 -4.88 -26.02 4.85
N ARG A 383 -5.35 -24.98 5.54
CA ARG A 383 -5.10 -23.55 5.20
C ARG A 383 -3.60 -23.20 5.16
N GLN A 384 -2.81 -23.78 6.06
CA GLN A 384 -1.38 -23.52 6.16
C GLN A 384 -0.53 -24.39 5.23
N GLY A 385 -1.16 -25.16 4.34
CA GLY A 385 -0.48 -25.92 3.29
C GLY A 385 -0.11 -27.36 3.64
N ALA A 386 -0.46 -27.85 4.85
CA ALA A 386 -0.20 -29.24 5.20
C ALA A 386 -1.02 -30.21 4.34
N ALA A 387 -0.44 -31.34 3.96
CA ALA A 387 -1.15 -32.38 3.23
C ALA A 387 -2.21 -33.03 4.13
N ASP A 388 -3.44 -33.14 3.61
CA ASP A 388 -4.57 -33.82 4.28
C ASP A 388 -5.36 -34.64 3.26
N PRO A 389 -4.92 -35.91 3.00
CA PRO A 389 -5.57 -36.79 2.03
C PRO A 389 -7.05 -37.04 2.31
N LYS A 390 -7.46 -37.08 3.60
CA LYS A 390 -8.84 -37.31 3.98
C LYS A 390 -9.75 -36.17 3.55
N LYS A 391 -9.34 -34.92 3.79
CA LYS A 391 -10.09 -33.74 3.31
C LYS A 391 -10.20 -33.73 1.78
N GLN A 392 -9.12 -34.13 1.08
CA GLN A 392 -9.12 -34.21 -0.37
C GLN A 392 -10.10 -35.29 -0.89
N GLU A 393 -10.11 -36.49 -0.27
CA GLU A 393 -11.04 -37.58 -0.63
C GLU A 393 -12.50 -37.18 -0.41
N GLU A 394 -12.81 -36.54 0.72
CA GLU A 394 -14.15 -35.99 1.01
C GLU A 394 -14.59 -34.99 -0.06
N ALA A 395 -13.70 -34.06 -0.45
CA ALA A 395 -13.95 -33.05 -1.48
C ALA A 395 -14.21 -33.68 -2.86
N VAL A 396 -13.38 -34.65 -3.26
CA VAL A 396 -13.54 -35.40 -4.53
C VAL A 396 -14.84 -36.20 -4.56
N SER A 397 -15.23 -36.82 -3.44
CA SER A 397 -16.51 -37.54 -3.31
C SER A 397 -17.69 -36.61 -3.47
N LEU A 398 -17.63 -35.40 -2.90
CA LEU A 398 -18.68 -34.40 -3.05
C LEU A 398 -18.74 -33.85 -4.47
N ALA A 399 -17.59 -33.59 -5.11
CA ALA A 399 -17.50 -33.07 -6.48
C ALA A 399 -18.21 -33.98 -7.51
N LYS A 400 -18.17 -35.29 -7.30
CA LYS A 400 -18.88 -36.28 -8.17
C LYS A 400 -20.39 -36.17 -8.10
N GLN A 401 -20.96 -35.54 -7.07
CA GLN A 401 -22.42 -35.45 -6.85
C GLN A 401 -23.02 -34.14 -7.39
N ALA A 402 -22.17 -33.20 -7.81
CA ALA A 402 -22.55 -31.87 -8.25
C ALA A 402 -22.51 -31.73 -9.77
N ASP A 403 -23.35 -30.85 -10.32
CA ASP A 403 -23.25 -30.40 -11.71
C ASP A 403 -22.09 -29.40 -11.86
N THR A 404 -21.90 -28.51 -10.87
CA THR A 404 -20.82 -27.50 -10.81
C THR A 404 -20.18 -27.53 -9.44
N VAL A 405 -18.86 -27.35 -9.41
CA VAL A 405 -18.06 -27.21 -8.19
C VAL A 405 -17.57 -25.78 -8.05
N LEU A 406 -17.94 -25.11 -6.96
CA LEU A 406 -17.34 -23.85 -6.54
C LEU A 406 -16.15 -24.16 -5.62
N LEU A 407 -14.94 -23.91 -6.11
CA LEU A 407 -13.70 -24.17 -5.41
C LEU A 407 -13.08 -22.86 -4.90
N CYS A 408 -13.04 -22.67 -3.58
CA CYS A 408 -12.53 -21.47 -2.93
C CYS A 408 -11.06 -21.63 -2.57
N LEU A 409 -10.18 -20.98 -3.30
CA LEU A 409 -8.73 -21.01 -3.15
C LEU A 409 -8.19 -19.62 -2.75
N GLY A 410 -6.93 -19.54 -2.28
CA GLY A 410 -6.34 -18.25 -1.98
C GLY A 410 -5.03 -18.32 -1.21
N LEU A 411 -4.54 -17.14 -0.83
CA LEU A 411 -3.39 -16.98 0.05
C LEU A 411 -3.85 -16.85 1.51
N ASP A 412 -3.09 -17.44 2.41
CA ASP A 412 -3.34 -17.31 3.85
C ASP A 412 -2.71 -16.02 4.45
N GLU A 413 -2.95 -15.79 5.74
CA GLU A 413 -2.51 -14.63 6.49
C GLU A 413 -0.99 -14.54 6.67
N LEU A 414 -0.26 -15.63 6.45
CA LEU A 414 1.18 -15.69 6.60
C LEU A 414 1.91 -15.43 5.27
N ARG A 415 1.22 -15.60 4.16
CA ARG A 415 1.75 -15.31 2.82
C ARG A 415 1.57 -13.85 2.40
N GLU A 416 0.58 -13.16 2.94
CA GLU A 416 0.35 -11.73 2.69
C GLU A 416 0.21 -11.00 4.02
N SER A 417 1.30 -10.39 4.47
CA SER A 417 1.38 -9.73 5.76
C SER A 417 2.34 -8.55 5.75
N GLU A 418 2.04 -7.55 6.54
CA GLU A 418 3.02 -6.54 6.91
C GLU A 418 4.24 -7.18 7.59
N GLY A 419 5.43 -6.70 7.23
CA GLY A 419 6.71 -7.16 7.77
C GLY A 419 7.30 -8.41 7.09
N LEU A 420 6.61 -8.98 6.10
CA LEU A 420 7.03 -10.21 5.43
C LEU A 420 6.69 -10.16 3.93
N ASP A 421 7.70 -10.28 3.07
CA ASP A 421 7.49 -10.47 1.64
C ASP A 421 7.24 -11.94 1.31
N ARG A 422 6.51 -12.20 0.23
CA ARG A 422 6.22 -13.55 -0.27
C ARG A 422 7.49 -14.19 -0.84
N ALA A 423 7.65 -15.50 -0.63
CA ALA A 423 8.75 -16.26 -1.21
C ALA A 423 8.53 -16.62 -2.70
N ASP A 424 7.27 -16.73 -3.11
CA ASP A 424 6.84 -17.09 -4.47
C ASP A 424 5.44 -16.52 -4.78
N MET A 425 5.03 -16.66 -6.03
CA MET A 425 3.68 -16.27 -6.49
C MET A 425 2.69 -17.45 -6.53
N ALA A 426 3.07 -18.65 -6.11
CA ALA A 426 2.23 -19.83 -6.23
C ALA A 426 1.15 -19.89 -5.14
N LEU A 427 0.05 -20.58 -5.43
CA LEU A 427 -0.84 -21.11 -4.39
C LEU A 427 -0.15 -22.27 -3.67
N ALA A 428 -0.57 -22.56 -2.43
CA ALA A 428 -0.09 -23.69 -1.70
C ALA A 428 -0.27 -25.00 -2.50
N GLU A 429 0.71 -25.90 -2.43
CA GLU A 429 0.72 -27.14 -3.23
C GLU A 429 -0.53 -27.99 -3.00
N ASN A 430 -1.00 -28.11 -1.75
CA ASN A 430 -2.21 -28.87 -1.40
C ASN A 430 -3.47 -28.30 -2.05
N GLN A 431 -3.55 -26.98 -2.30
CA GLN A 431 -4.66 -26.36 -3.03
C GLN A 431 -4.61 -26.71 -4.52
N GLN A 432 -3.42 -26.71 -5.13
CA GLN A 432 -3.24 -27.08 -6.53
C GLN A 432 -3.54 -28.57 -6.76
N GLN A 433 -3.08 -29.45 -5.85
CA GLN A 433 -3.39 -30.90 -5.86
C GLN A 433 -4.90 -31.15 -5.72
N LEU A 434 -5.58 -30.37 -4.86
CA LEU A 434 -7.04 -30.45 -4.74
C LEU A 434 -7.76 -30.07 -6.04
N LEU A 435 -7.36 -28.95 -6.67
CA LEU A 435 -7.92 -28.52 -7.95
C LEU A 435 -7.75 -29.62 -9.01
N ASP A 436 -6.57 -30.25 -9.10
CA ASP A 436 -6.31 -31.35 -10.02
C ASP A 436 -7.23 -32.56 -9.79
N ALA A 437 -7.38 -32.94 -8.53
CA ALA A 437 -8.20 -34.07 -8.14
C ALA A 437 -9.70 -33.82 -8.39
N VAL A 438 -10.18 -32.61 -8.12
CA VAL A 438 -11.57 -32.20 -8.38
C VAL A 438 -11.85 -32.10 -9.88
N ALA A 439 -10.97 -31.45 -10.65
CA ALA A 439 -11.12 -31.31 -12.10
C ALA A 439 -11.08 -32.65 -12.84
N ALA A 440 -10.38 -33.65 -12.32
CA ALA A 440 -10.33 -34.99 -12.87
C ALA A 440 -11.70 -35.74 -12.80
N VAL A 441 -12.58 -35.34 -11.87
CA VAL A 441 -13.90 -36.01 -11.66
C VAL A 441 -15.08 -35.12 -12.03
N ASN A 442 -14.90 -33.80 -12.11
CA ASN A 442 -15.93 -32.85 -12.52
C ASN A 442 -15.26 -31.71 -13.34
N PRO A 443 -15.59 -31.59 -14.66
CA PRO A 443 -14.98 -30.57 -15.52
C PRO A 443 -15.56 -29.15 -15.29
N ASN A 444 -16.69 -29.05 -14.60
CA ASN A 444 -17.36 -27.78 -14.35
C ASN A 444 -16.88 -27.17 -13.03
N VAL A 445 -15.64 -26.74 -13.01
CA VAL A 445 -15.02 -26.09 -11.84
C VAL A 445 -15.05 -24.57 -12.01
N VAL A 446 -15.59 -23.87 -11.03
CA VAL A 446 -15.54 -22.42 -10.85
C VAL A 446 -14.58 -22.14 -9.69
N VAL A 447 -13.51 -21.42 -9.92
CA VAL A 447 -12.58 -21.01 -8.86
C VAL A 447 -12.91 -19.61 -8.40
N LEU A 448 -13.15 -19.44 -7.09
CA LEU A 448 -13.16 -18.14 -6.41
C LEU A 448 -11.83 -17.98 -5.67
N LEU A 449 -11.07 -16.97 -6.07
CA LEU A 449 -9.71 -16.73 -5.57
C LEU A 449 -9.67 -15.55 -4.60
N SER A 450 -9.20 -15.78 -3.37
CA SER A 450 -8.98 -14.77 -2.33
C SER A 450 -7.49 -14.51 -2.16
N ALA A 451 -7.02 -13.37 -2.68
CA ALA A 451 -5.63 -12.92 -2.60
C ALA A 451 -5.57 -11.39 -2.70
N GLY A 452 -4.63 -10.76 -2.03
CA GLY A 452 -4.43 -9.31 -2.08
C GLY A 452 -3.48 -8.84 -3.18
N ALA A 453 -2.73 -9.80 -3.77
CA ALA A 453 -1.79 -9.59 -4.85
C ALA A 453 -1.89 -10.72 -5.90
N PRO A 454 -1.32 -10.56 -7.11
CA PRO A 454 -1.32 -11.58 -8.14
C PRO A 454 -0.72 -12.92 -7.70
N VAL A 455 -1.29 -14.00 -8.23
CA VAL A 455 -0.75 -15.35 -8.10
C VAL A 455 -0.48 -15.94 -9.48
N GLU A 456 0.47 -16.87 -9.56
CA GLU A 456 0.67 -17.67 -10.77
C GLU A 456 -0.55 -18.58 -11.01
N THR A 457 -0.99 -18.65 -12.26
CA THR A 457 -2.18 -19.40 -12.66
C THR A 457 -1.91 -20.50 -13.70
N PRO A 458 -0.86 -21.33 -13.56
CA PRO A 458 -0.58 -22.39 -14.52
C PRO A 458 -1.72 -23.43 -14.60
N TRP A 459 -2.53 -23.48 -13.58
CA TRP A 459 -3.69 -24.37 -13.41
C TRP A 459 -5.00 -23.80 -14.02
N VAL A 460 -5.01 -22.58 -14.56
CA VAL A 460 -6.23 -21.91 -15.07
C VAL A 460 -6.97 -22.71 -16.16
N GLY A 461 -6.26 -23.57 -16.90
CA GLY A 461 -6.88 -24.49 -17.86
C GLY A 461 -7.74 -25.60 -17.25
N ARG A 462 -7.69 -25.80 -15.94
CA ARG A 462 -8.44 -26.84 -15.21
C ARG A 462 -9.75 -26.34 -14.63
N CYS A 463 -10.06 -25.07 -14.74
CA CYS A 463 -11.35 -24.50 -14.35
C CYS A 463 -12.05 -23.85 -15.54
N LYS A 464 -13.38 -23.86 -15.57
CA LYS A 464 -14.17 -23.15 -16.56
C LYS A 464 -14.37 -21.68 -16.25
N ALA A 465 -14.37 -21.31 -14.97
CA ALA A 465 -14.41 -19.92 -14.57
C ALA A 465 -13.41 -19.62 -13.47
N LEU A 466 -12.85 -18.40 -13.52
CA LEU A 466 -11.98 -17.86 -12.49
C LEU A 466 -12.51 -16.49 -12.08
N VAL A 467 -12.89 -16.37 -10.81
CA VAL A 467 -13.37 -15.13 -10.19
C VAL A 467 -12.32 -14.67 -9.17
N TYR A 468 -11.77 -13.49 -9.35
CA TYR A 468 -10.89 -12.86 -8.37
C TYR A 468 -11.73 -12.05 -7.39
N GLY A 469 -11.93 -12.62 -6.20
CA GLY A 469 -12.67 -11.99 -5.10
C GLY A 469 -11.82 -10.99 -4.30
N ALA A 470 -10.52 -10.95 -4.55
CA ALA A 470 -9.54 -10.18 -3.82
C ALA A 470 -9.63 -10.39 -2.29
N LEU A 471 -9.35 -9.36 -1.47
CA LEU A 471 -9.63 -9.30 -0.03
C LEU A 471 -10.81 -8.33 0.17
N GLY A 472 -12.01 -8.86 0.02
CA GLY A 472 -13.26 -8.10 -0.16
C GLY A 472 -13.85 -7.47 1.12
N GLY A 473 -13.12 -7.44 2.25
CA GLY A 473 -13.64 -6.91 3.50
C GLY A 473 -14.75 -7.79 4.13
N GLN A 474 -15.36 -7.29 5.18
CA GLN A 474 -16.32 -8.06 6.00
C GLN A 474 -17.55 -8.57 5.24
N ALA A 475 -17.92 -7.93 4.13
CA ALA A 475 -19.09 -8.28 3.31
C ALA A 475 -18.73 -8.88 1.95
N GLY A 476 -17.42 -9.18 1.71
CA GLY A 476 -16.92 -9.69 0.44
C GLY A 476 -17.53 -11.03 0.03
N ALA A 477 -17.84 -11.91 0.98
CA ALA A 477 -18.47 -13.20 0.71
C ALA A 477 -19.90 -13.04 0.17
N GLY A 478 -20.69 -12.13 0.75
CA GLY A 478 -22.02 -11.79 0.24
C GLY A 478 -21.98 -11.20 -1.16
N ALA A 479 -21.03 -10.31 -1.42
CA ALA A 479 -20.79 -9.74 -2.74
C ALA A 479 -20.42 -10.81 -3.79
N ALA A 480 -19.56 -11.77 -3.43
CA ALA A 480 -19.19 -12.88 -4.29
C ALA A 480 -20.40 -13.78 -4.62
N ALA A 481 -21.27 -14.07 -3.63
CA ALA A 481 -22.51 -14.81 -3.86
C ALA A 481 -23.42 -14.08 -4.87
N ASP A 482 -23.58 -12.75 -4.75
CA ASP A 482 -24.40 -11.96 -5.69
C ASP A 482 -23.86 -12.00 -7.14
N ILE A 483 -22.55 -11.99 -7.30
CA ILE A 483 -21.91 -12.14 -8.62
C ILE A 483 -22.09 -13.57 -9.16
N LEU A 484 -21.79 -14.60 -8.35
CA LEU A 484 -21.86 -15.99 -8.77
C LEU A 484 -23.28 -16.41 -9.20
N THR A 485 -24.30 -15.89 -8.51
CA THR A 485 -25.71 -16.18 -8.78
C THR A 485 -26.35 -15.27 -9.84
N GLY A 486 -25.62 -14.27 -10.32
CA GLY A 486 -26.09 -13.34 -11.35
C GLY A 486 -27.06 -12.26 -10.84
N LYS A 487 -27.20 -12.09 -9.53
CA LYS A 487 -27.91 -10.94 -8.92
C LYS A 487 -27.24 -9.63 -9.30
N LEU A 488 -25.92 -9.66 -9.40
CA LEU A 488 -25.09 -8.55 -9.87
C LEU A 488 -24.22 -8.99 -11.04
N CYS A 489 -23.98 -8.07 -11.97
CA CYS A 489 -23.09 -8.26 -13.11
C CYS A 489 -21.66 -7.84 -12.71
N PRO A 490 -20.63 -8.69 -12.90
CA PRO A 490 -19.25 -8.30 -12.59
C PRO A 490 -18.81 -7.15 -13.49
N CYS A 491 -18.14 -6.17 -12.89
CA CYS A 491 -17.64 -4.98 -13.59
C CYS A 491 -16.22 -4.59 -13.18
N GLY A 492 -15.63 -5.25 -12.19
CA GLY A 492 -14.29 -4.99 -11.74
C GLY A 492 -13.24 -5.24 -12.83
N LYS A 493 -12.15 -4.44 -12.81
CA LYS A 493 -11.01 -4.57 -13.72
C LYS A 493 -9.73 -4.60 -12.89
N LEU A 494 -8.76 -5.44 -13.28
CA LEU A 494 -7.50 -5.58 -12.56
C LEU A 494 -6.77 -4.24 -12.42
N SER A 495 -6.33 -3.94 -11.22
CA SER A 495 -5.49 -2.77 -10.88
C SER A 495 -3.99 -3.08 -10.97
N GLN A 496 -3.64 -4.33 -11.26
CA GLN A 496 -2.27 -4.84 -11.39
C GLN A 496 -2.20 -5.90 -12.49
N THR A 497 -1.10 -5.95 -13.22
CA THR A 497 -0.81 -6.99 -14.21
C THR A 497 -0.49 -8.32 -13.53
N TRP A 498 -1.05 -9.41 -14.00
CA TRP A 498 -0.75 -10.76 -13.50
C TRP A 498 0.27 -11.44 -14.39
N ALA A 499 1.47 -11.64 -13.90
CA ALA A 499 2.51 -12.42 -14.59
C ALA A 499 2.10 -13.88 -14.75
N LYS A 500 2.63 -14.58 -15.77
CA LYS A 500 2.48 -16.03 -15.88
C LYS A 500 3.33 -16.75 -14.85
N ALA A 501 4.54 -16.24 -14.62
CA ALA A 501 5.50 -16.73 -13.65
C ALA A 501 6.25 -15.55 -13.01
N HIS A 502 6.79 -15.74 -11.81
CA HIS A 502 7.63 -14.75 -11.13
C HIS A 502 8.81 -14.31 -12.04
N ASP A 503 9.37 -15.22 -12.79
CA ASP A 503 10.47 -14.94 -13.73
C ASP A 503 10.13 -13.94 -14.83
N ASP A 504 8.86 -13.73 -15.11
CA ASP A 504 8.39 -12.73 -16.08
C ASP A 504 8.20 -11.34 -15.45
N THR A 505 8.45 -11.17 -14.16
CA THR A 505 8.25 -9.86 -13.47
C THR A 505 9.45 -8.94 -13.69
N PRO A 506 9.23 -7.61 -13.83
CA PRO A 506 10.31 -6.68 -14.12
C PRO A 506 11.35 -6.55 -13.00
N ALA A 507 10.93 -6.65 -11.76
CA ALA A 507 11.79 -6.44 -10.59
C ALA A 507 12.43 -7.74 -10.05
N LYS A 508 12.25 -8.90 -10.70
CA LYS A 508 12.65 -10.21 -10.16
C LYS A 508 14.09 -10.31 -9.65
N ALA A 509 15.01 -9.64 -10.32
CA ALA A 509 16.44 -9.68 -9.98
C ALA A 509 16.84 -8.70 -8.87
N ASN A 510 15.98 -7.70 -8.58
CA ASN A 510 16.31 -6.55 -7.74
C ASN A 510 15.30 -6.34 -6.60
N PHE A 511 14.45 -7.34 -6.32
CA PHE A 511 13.48 -7.33 -5.22
C PHE A 511 13.87 -8.34 -4.15
N GLY A 512 13.80 -7.96 -2.88
CA GLY A 512 14.00 -8.86 -1.74
C GLY A 512 15.45 -9.32 -1.50
N GLY A 513 16.45 -8.61 -2.02
CA GLY A 513 17.87 -8.92 -1.82
C GLY A 513 18.31 -8.84 -0.35
N GLU A 514 19.39 -9.56 0.01
CA GLU A 514 19.93 -9.58 1.37
C GLU A 514 20.70 -8.30 1.73
N GLY A 515 21.04 -7.45 0.75
CA GLY A 515 21.78 -6.22 0.91
C GLY A 515 20.97 -5.06 1.50
N GLN A 516 21.65 -3.93 1.75
CA GLN A 516 20.98 -2.68 2.15
C GLN A 516 20.36 -1.98 0.95
N ASN A 517 20.99 -2.05 -0.22
CA ASN A 517 20.53 -1.40 -1.43
C ASN A 517 19.38 -2.18 -2.06
N VAL A 518 18.32 -1.47 -2.35
CA VAL A 518 17.20 -1.96 -3.17
C VAL A 518 17.22 -1.14 -4.45
N GLU A 519 17.75 -1.73 -5.52
CA GLU A 519 17.96 -1.04 -6.77
C GLU A 519 16.69 -1.08 -7.64
N TYR A 520 16.21 0.09 -8.02
CA TYR A 520 15.02 0.25 -8.86
C TYR A 520 15.42 0.29 -10.35
N ARG A 521 16.15 -0.76 -10.80
CA ARG A 521 16.75 -0.86 -12.14
C ARG A 521 15.72 -0.89 -13.26
N GLU A 522 14.51 -1.34 -12.97
CA GLU A 522 13.44 -1.35 -13.96
C GLU A 522 12.96 0.06 -14.35
N GLY A 523 13.32 1.09 -13.59
CA GLY A 523 12.96 2.46 -13.89
C GLY A 523 11.44 2.65 -14.03
N LEU A 524 10.99 3.23 -15.12
CA LEU A 524 9.57 3.45 -15.42
C LEU A 524 8.80 2.18 -15.77
N TYR A 525 9.47 1.06 -15.98
CA TYR A 525 8.88 -0.16 -16.54
C TYR A 525 8.34 -1.10 -15.46
N VAL A 526 7.38 -0.64 -14.67
CA VAL A 526 6.64 -1.42 -13.69
C VAL A 526 5.29 -1.85 -14.29
N GLY A 527 4.87 -3.08 -14.03
CA GLY A 527 3.57 -3.59 -14.45
C GLY A 527 3.39 -3.55 -15.97
N TYR A 528 2.18 -3.16 -16.43
CA TYR A 528 1.86 -3.16 -17.86
C TYR A 528 2.83 -2.33 -18.71
N ARG A 529 3.48 -1.32 -18.13
CA ARG A 529 4.51 -0.52 -18.83
C ARG A 529 5.65 -1.39 -19.30
N TYR A 530 6.08 -2.33 -18.48
CA TYR A 530 7.08 -3.33 -18.86
C TYR A 530 6.54 -4.33 -19.88
N TYR A 531 5.43 -5.00 -19.55
CA TYR A 531 4.92 -6.12 -20.35
C TYR A 531 4.66 -5.71 -21.78
N GLN A 532 4.12 -4.53 -22.02
CA GLN A 532 3.82 -4.03 -23.37
C GLN A 532 5.08 -3.58 -24.11
N THR A 533 5.97 -2.82 -23.46
CA THR A 533 7.17 -2.30 -24.12
C THR A 533 8.16 -3.43 -24.44
N ALA A 534 8.35 -4.37 -23.53
CA ALA A 534 9.22 -5.54 -23.72
C ALA A 534 8.60 -6.66 -24.57
N GLY A 535 7.31 -6.58 -24.88
CA GLY A 535 6.58 -7.62 -25.64
C GLY A 535 6.34 -8.90 -24.84
N VAL A 536 6.36 -8.86 -23.52
CA VAL A 536 6.11 -10.01 -22.64
C VAL A 536 4.60 -10.18 -22.44
N LYS A 537 4.08 -11.38 -22.65
CA LYS A 537 2.64 -11.64 -22.48
C LYS A 537 2.31 -12.04 -21.06
N PRO A 538 1.54 -11.24 -20.31
CA PRO A 538 1.07 -11.61 -18.97
C PRO A 538 0.02 -12.73 -19.00
N ALA A 539 -0.31 -13.29 -17.85
CA ALA A 539 -1.47 -14.17 -17.68
C ALA A 539 -2.78 -13.37 -17.84
N PHE A 540 -2.89 -12.25 -17.13
CA PHE A 540 -3.98 -11.28 -17.27
C PHE A 540 -3.41 -9.86 -17.29
N PRO A 541 -3.78 -9.04 -18.29
CA PRO A 541 -3.23 -7.70 -18.41
C PRO A 541 -3.88 -6.71 -17.43
N PHE A 542 -3.20 -5.61 -17.17
CA PHE A 542 -3.75 -4.46 -16.43
C PHE A 542 -5.05 -3.96 -17.05
N GLY A 543 -6.03 -3.66 -16.20
CA GLY A 543 -7.35 -3.18 -16.62
C GLY A 543 -8.27 -4.27 -17.16
N TYR A 544 -7.86 -5.53 -17.16
CA TYR A 544 -8.66 -6.66 -17.66
C TYR A 544 -9.73 -7.09 -16.67
N GLY A 545 -10.90 -7.47 -17.21
CA GLY A 545 -12.00 -8.09 -16.48
C GLY A 545 -13.16 -8.32 -17.43
N LEU A 546 -13.82 -9.47 -17.32
CA LEU A 546 -15.01 -9.86 -18.09
C LEU A 546 -16.30 -9.39 -17.40
N SER A 547 -17.38 -9.39 -18.15
CA SER A 547 -18.72 -9.08 -17.68
C SER A 547 -19.72 -10.15 -18.14
N TYR A 548 -20.93 -10.15 -17.59
CA TYR A 548 -22.07 -10.95 -18.12
C TYR A 548 -22.78 -10.26 -19.29
N THR A 549 -22.32 -9.05 -19.67
CA THR A 549 -22.82 -8.31 -20.83
C THR A 549 -21.66 -7.87 -21.72
N THR A 550 -21.97 -7.26 -22.85
CA THR A 550 -20.99 -6.78 -23.83
C THR A 550 -21.17 -5.30 -24.13
N PHE A 551 -20.05 -4.62 -24.44
CA PHE A 551 -20.06 -3.18 -24.71
C PHE A 551 -19.37 -2.86 -26.04
N GLU A 552 -19.95 -1.92 -26.78
CA GLU A 552 -19.40 -1.34 -28.00
C GLU A 552 -18.99 0.11 -27.76
N TYR A 553 -17.83 0.50 -28.31
CA TYR A 553 -17.31 1.86 -28.26
C TYR A 553 -17.37 2.49 -29.64
N SER A 554 -17.83 3.73 -29.73
CA SER A 554 -17.99 4.42 -31.01
C SER A 554 -17.87 5.94 -30.86
N GLY A 555 -17.73 6.65 -31.97
CA GLY A 555 -17.86 8.10 -32.04
C GLY A 555 -16.75 8.86 -31.30
N LEU A 556 -15.51 8.33 -31.26
CA LEU A 556 -14.38 8.98 -30.62
C LEU A 556 -14.11 10.35 -31.20
N LYS A 557 -14.05 11.36 -30.32
CA LYS A 557 -13.50 12.70 -30.56
C LYS A 557 -12.39 12.91 -29.54
N ALA A 558 -11.28 13.47 -30.03
CA ALA A 558 -10.08 13.60 -29.20
C ALA A 558 -9.33 14.88 -29.54
N ASP A 559 -8.78 15.51 -28.51
CA ASP A 559 -7.82 16.61 -28.63
C ASP A 559 -6.87 16.59 -27.43
N GLU A 560 -6.04 17.61 -27.28
CA GLU A 560 -5.05 17.70 -26.18
C GLU A 560 -5.68 17.86 -24.78
N THR A 561 -6.99 18.15 -24.69
CA THR A 561 -7.71 18.32 -23.42
C THR A 561 -8.46 17.07 -22.98
N GLY A 562 -8.60 16.06 -23.85
CA GLY A 562 -9.24 14.80 -23.52
C GLY A 562 -9.94 14.11 -24.68
N VAL A 563 -10.81 13.17 -24.30
CA VAL A 563 -11.60 12.39 -25.26
C VAL A 563 -13.07 12.40 -24.88
N THR A 564 -13.93 12.29 -25.90
CA THR A 564 -15.34 11.93 -25.75
C THR A 564 -15.67 10.79 -26.70
N LEU A 565 -16.49 9.83 -26.23
CA LEU A 565 -16.94 8.70 -27.03
C LEU A 565 -18.31 8.25 -26.56
N THR A 566 -18.93 7.35 -27.31
CA THR A 566 -20.18 6.69 -26.94
C THR A 566 -19.91 5.24 -26.57
N VAL A 567 -20.40 4.80 -25.43
CA VAL A 567 -20.41 3.39 -24.99
C VAL A 567 -21.84 2.89 -25.03
N THR A 568 -22.06 1.72 -25.66
CA THR A 568 -23.36 1.05 -25.78
C THR A 568 -23.28 -0.32 -25.17
N ASN A 569 -24.24 -0.67 -24.31
CA ASN A 569 -24.42 -2.03 -23.84
C ASN A 569 -25.13 -2.86 -24.91
N THR A 570 -24.42 -3.76 -25.57
CA THR A 570 -24.92 -4.60 -26.65
C THR A 570 -25.38 -5.97 -26.18
N GLY A 571 -25.24 -6.29 -24.90
CA GLY A 571 -25.68 -7.57 -24.34
C GLY A 571 -27.05 -7.50 -23.70
N SER A 572 -27.42 -8.57 -22.98
CA SER A 572 -28.78 -8.77 -22.43
C SER A 572 -28.88 -8.44 -20.92
N ALA A 573 -27.76 -8.22 -20.22
CA ALA A 573 -27.74 -7.88 -18.80
C ALA A 573 -27.36 -6.40 -18.61
N ALA A 574 -27.92 -5.76 -17.59
CA ALA A 574 -27.40 -4.46 -17.14
C ALA A 574 -26.01 -4.64 -16.54
N GLY A 575 -25.09 -3.73 -16.86
CA GLY A 575 -23.72 -3.81 -16.38
C GLY A 575 -22.99 -2.45 -16.42
N ALA A 576 -21.81 -2.41 -15.87
CA ALA A 576 -20.95 -1.24 -15.95
C ALA A 576 -19.68 -1.55 -16.73
N GLU A 577 -19.22 -0.58 -17.52
CA GLU A 577 -17.95 -0.64 -18.24
C GLU A 577 -16.99 0.41 -17.69
N ILE A 578 -15.70 0.09 -17.69
CA ILE A 578 -14.62 0.99 -17.29
C ILE A 578 -13.80 1.33 -18.54
N VAL A 579 -14.01 2.55 -19.02
CA VAL A 579 -13.30 3.11 -20.17
C VAL A 579 -11.95 3.62 -19.72
N GLN A 580 -10.87 3.14 -20.33
CA GLN A 580 -9.49 3.44 -19.98
C GLN A 580 -8.83 4.24 -21.10
N LEU A 581 -8.23 5.40 -20.77
CA LEU A 581 -7.53 6.26 -21.71
C LEU A 581 -6.04 6.17 -21.50
N TYR A 582 -5.33 5.68 -22.51
CA TYR A 582 -3.89 5.58 -22.55
C TYR A 582 -3.32 6.60 -23.55
N VAL A 583 -2.13 7.12 -23.23
CA VAL A 583 -1.36 8.02 -24.11
C VAL A 583 -0.09 7.30 -24.53
N ALA A 584 0.13 7.23 -25.83
CA ALA A 584 1.34 6.69 -26.45
C ALA A 584 2.05 7.77 -27.28
N LYS A 585 3.38 7.65 -27.39
CA LYS A 585 4.21 8.47 -28.28
C LYS A 585 5.13 7.58 -29.11
N PRO A 586 4.67 7.09 -30.28
CA PRO A 586 5.41 6.11 -31.08
C PRO A 586 6.79 6.57 -31.55
N ASP A 587 6.96 7.86 -31.80
CA ASP A 587 8.20 8.49 -32.27
C ASP A 587 8.99 9.22 -31.16
N ALA A 588 8.87 8.73 -29.90
CA ALA A 588 9.53 9.32 -28.76
C ALA A 588 11.06 9.32 -28.91
N LYS A 589 11.68 10.47 -28.65
CA LYS A 589 13.14 10.60 -28.55
C LYS A 589 13.64 10.33 -27.13
N VAL A 590 12.86 10.72 -26.15
CA VAL A 590 13.09 10.38 -24.75
C VAL A 590 12.41 9.03 -24.48
N PHE A 591 13.18 8.01 -24.07
CA PHE A 591 12.62 6.68 -23.82
C PHE A 591 11.44 6.75 -22.83
N ARG A 592 10.41 5.98 -23.08
CA ARG A 592 9.20 5.88 -22.25
C ARG A 592 8.49 4.57 -22.51
N PRO A 593 7.56 4.15 -21.64
CA PRO A 593 6.70 2.99 -21.90
C PRO A 593 5.91 3.15 -23.22
N GLU A 594 5.56 2.01 -23.83
CA GLU A 594 4.75 1.95 -25.06
C GLU A 594 3.47 2.79 -24.97
N GLN A 595 2.84 2.80 -23.78
CA GLN A 595 1.73 3.67 -23.43
C GLN A 595 1.59 3.79 -21.92
N GLU A 596 0.88 4.82 -21.47
CA GLU A 596 0.61 5.09 -20.07
C GLU A 596 -0.85 5.47 -19.85
N LEU A 597 -1.47 4.93 -18.79
CA LEU A 597 -2.81 5.36 -18.37
C LEU A 597 -2.76 6.84 -17.97
N LYS A 598 -3.70 7.63 -18.51
CA LYS A 598 -3.82 9.06 -18.19
C LYS A 598 -5.21 9.46 -17.74
N GLY A 599 -6.19 8.57 -17.85
CA GLY A 599 -7.53 8.77 -17.32
C GLY A 599 -8.42 7.55 -17.48
N PHE A 600 -9.53 7.56 -16.78
CA PHE A 600 -10.53 6.49 -16.84
C PHE A 600 -11.91 7.03 -16.46
N ALA A 601 -12.95 6.30 -16.87
CA ALA A 601 -14.33 6.61 -16.47
C ALA A 601 -15.17 5.33 -16.40
N LYS A 602 -15.97 5.20 -15.35
CA LYS A 602 -16.93 4.10 -15.16
C LYS A 602 -18.32 4.54 -15.61
N VAL A 603 -19.00 3.72 -16.41
CA VAL A 603 -20.35 4.00 -16.92
C VAL A 603 -21.26 2.77 -16.76
N SER A 604 -22.40 2.96 -16.09
CA SER A 604 -23.43 1.93 -15.93
C SER A 604 -24.48 2.06 -17.02
N LEU A 605 -24.87 0.95 -17.67
CA LEU A 605 -25.74 0.89 -18.83
C LEU A 605 -26.74 -0.26 -18.70
N ALA A 606 -28.02 0.02 -18.95
CA ALA A 606 -29.02 -0.99 -19.17
C ALA A 606 -28.81 -1.67 -20.54
N PRO A 607 -29.39 -2.86 -20.80
CA PRO A 607 -29.38 -3.50 -22.12
C PRO A 607 -29.87 -2.54 -23.23
N GLY A 608 -29.06 -2.37 -24.27
CA GLY A 608 -29.34 -1.47 -25.39
C GLY A 608 -29.14 0.02 -25.10
N GLU A 609 -28.80 0.39 -23.87
CA GLU A 609 -28.53 1.81 -23.52
C GLU A 609 -27.18 2.27 -24.05
N SER A 610 -27.13 3.51 -24.50
CA SER A 610 -25.91 4.21 -24.92
C SER A 610 -25.70 5.46 -24.10
N LYS A 611 -24.47 5.74 -23.67
CA LYS A 611 -24.08 6.99 -22.98
C LYS A 611 -22.82 7.57 -23.56
N THR A 612 -22.75 8.89 -23.58
CA THR A 612 -21.52 9.60 -23.88
C THR A 612 -20.63 9.60 -22.63
N VAL A 613 -19.37 9.19 -22.82
CA VAL A 613 -18.32 9.20 -21.80
C VAL A 613 -17.29 10.26 -22.19
N ALA A 614 -16.88 11.08 -21.24
CA ALA A 614 -15.81 12.06 -21.40
C ALA A 614 -14.70 11.78 -20.39
N ILE A 615 -13.45 11.80 -20.86
CA ILE A 615 -12.26 11.66 -20.00
C ILE A 615 -11.37 12.86 -20.29
N ALA A 616 -11.20 13.73 -19.30
CA ALA A 616 -10.32 14.90 -19.39
C ALA A 616 -8.85 14.48 -19.20
N LEU A 617 -7.97 15.15 -19.93
CA LEU A 617 -6.52 15.07 -19.74
C LEU A 617 -6.05 16.30 -18.97
N ASP A 618 -5.15 16.09 -18.02
CA ASP A 618 -4.53 17.15 -17.23
C ASP A 618 -3.04 17.33 -17.60
N ASP A 619 -2.30 18.13 -16.83
CA ASP A 619 -0.89 18.41 -17.04
C ASP A 619 0.01 17.17 -17.04
N LYS A 620 -0.48 16.04 -16.49
CA LYS A 620 0.26 14.77 -16.41
C LYS A 620 0.20 13.94 -17.70
N ALA A 621 -0.64 14.33 -18.64
CA ALA A 621 -0.92 13.54 -19.84
C ALA A 621 0.31 13.37 -20.75
N PHE A 622 1.08 14.42 -20.95
CA PHE A 622 2.16 14.46 -21.96
C PHE A 622 3.54 14.76 -21.37
N ARG A 623 3.60 15.14 -20.09
CA ARG A 623 4.84 15.56 -19.42
C ARG A 623 5.77 14.39 -19.12
N TYR A 624 7.06 14.69 -19.05
CA TYR A 624 8.12 13.85 -18.50
C TYR A 624 9.05 14.70 -17.64
N TRP A 625 9.73 14.08 -16.69
CA TRP A 625 10.71 14.79 -15.87
C TRP A 625 12.06 14.88 -16.60
N ASN A 626 12.54 16.07 -16.83
CA ASN A 626 13.83 16.28 -17.50
C ASN A 626 14.91 16.56 -16.44
N VAL A 627 15.82 15.63 -16.27
CA VAL A 627 16.90 15.70 -15.27
C VAL A 627 17.94 16.80 -15.58
N LYS A 628 18.01 17.32 -16.81
CA LYS A 628 18.91 18.43 -17.17
C LYS A 628 18.32 19.81 -16.85
N THR A 629 17.02 19.98 -17.04
CA THR A 629 16.32 21.23 -16.72
C THR A 629 15.78 21.24 -15.30
N ASN A 630 15.76 20.08 -14.64
CA ASN A 630 15.15 19.83 -13.34
C ASN A 630 13.70 20.33 -13.29
N ALA A 631 12.92 20.00 -14.32
CA ALA A 631 11.56 20.47 -14.51
C ALA A 631 10.71 19.45 -15.31
N TRP A 632 9.38 19.59 -15.19
CA TRP A 632 8.46 18.90 -16.07
C TRP A 632 8.48 19.53 -17.46
N GLU A 633 8.70 18.71 -18.47
CA GLU A 633 8.80 19.11 -19.87
C GLU A 633 7.85 18.29 -20.73
N VAL A 634 7.52 18.79 -21.90
CA VAL A 634 6.70 18.10 -22.90
C VAL A 634 7.49 17.90 -24.19
N GLU A 635 7.59 16.69 -24.64
CA GLU A 635 8.15 16.37 -25.94
C GLU A 635 7.11 16.67 -27.03
N GLY A 636 7.38 17.63 -27.91
CA GLY A 636 6.47 17.98 -29.00
C GLY A 636 6.34 16.89 -30.07
N GLY A 637 5.25 16.91 -30.82
CA GLY A 637 5.03 16.00 -31.93
C GLY A 637 3.72 15.22 -31.87
N SER A 638 3.67 14.09 -32.59
CA SER A 638 2.50 13.23 -32.65
C SER A 638 2.37 12.39 -31.40
N TYR A 639 1.15 12.29 -30.87
CA TYR A 639 0.75 11.39 -29.81
C TYR A 639 -0.47 10.60 -30.26
N GLN A 640 -0.61 9.39 -29.74
CA GLN A 640 -1.78 8.56 -29.96
C GLN A 640 -2.57 8.41 -28.66
N LEU A 641 -3.83 8.84 -28.68
CA LEU A 641 -4.79 8.60 -27.63
C LEU A 641 -5.47 7.26 -27.90
N ARG A 642 -5.32 6.32 -26.99
CA ARG A 642 -5.82 4.94 -27.09
C ARG A 642 -6.90 4.71 -26.04
N VAL A 643 -8.11 4.43 -26.48
CA VAL A 643 -9.25 4.16 -25.59
C VAL A 643 -9.54 2.67 -25.62
N GLY A 644 -9.48 2.03 -24.45
CA GLY A 644 -9.63 0.59 -24.33
C GLY A 644 -10.46 0.13 -23.15
N ALA A 645 -10.78 -1.16 -23.16
CA ALA A 645 -11.38 -1.89 -22.05
C ALA A 645 -10.34 -2.57 -21.13
N SER A 646 -9.08 -2.56 -21.57
CA SER A 646 -7.87 -2.93 -20.82
C SER A 646 -6.63 -2.34 -21.49
N SER A 647 -5.47 -2.51 -20.90
CA SER A 647 -4.21 -2.07 -21.50
C SER A 647 -3.86 -2.73 -22.85
N VAL A 648 -4.47 -3.88 -23.17
CA VAL A 648 -4.26 -4.60 -24.44
C VAL A 648 -5.50 -4.65 -25.34
N ASP A 649 -6.70 -4.42 -24.79
CA ASP A 649 -7.94 -4.35 -25.55
C ASP A 649 -8.26 -2.89 -25.91
N ILE A 650 -7.47 -2.34 -26.85
CA ILE A 650 -7.66 -0.99 -27.38
C ILE A 650 -8.72 -1.04 -28.47
N ARG A 651 -9.80 -0.30 -28.29
CA ARG A 651 -10.99 -0.30 -29.17
C ARG A 651 -11.06 0.88 -30.11
N LEU A 652 -10.57 2.05 -29.65
CA LEU A 652 -10.56 3.27 -30.45
C LEU A 652 -9.22 3.99 -30.29
N THR A 653 -8.74 4.62 -31.35
CA THR A 653 -7.50 5.41 -31.35
C THR A 653 -7.72 6.73 -32.10
N ALA A 654 -7.01 7.75 -31.66
CA ALA A 654 -6.94 9.03 -32.34
C ALA A 654 -5.53 9.62 -32.23
N ASP A 655 -5.01 10.12 -33.34
CA ASP A 655 -3.73 10.82 -33.36
C ASP A 655 -3.97 12.32 -33.10
N ILE A 656 -3.13 12.92 -32.27
CA ILE A 656 -3.14 14.35 -31.98
C ILE A 656 -1.72 14.91 -32.06
N THR A 657 -1.60 16.20 -32.22
CA THR A 657 -0.30 16.90 -32.22
C THR A 657 -0.22 17.78 -30.97
N VAL A 658 0.81 17.58 -30.17
CA VAL A 658 1.04 18.34 -28.93
C VAL A 658 2.25 19.25 -29.10
N LYS A 659 2.13 20.49 -28.61
CA LYS A 659 3.25 21.46 -28.62
C LYS A 659 4.24 21.11 -27.50
N GLY A 660 5.50 20.95 -27.83
CA GLY A 660 6.57 20.70 -26.86
C GLY A 660 7.13 21.96 -26.23
N THR A 661 7.88 21.75 -25.16
CA THR A 661 8.62 22.81 -24.44
C THR A 661 10.00 23.10 -25.04
N ASN A 662 10.44 22.31 -26.02
CA ASN A 662 11.77 22.38 -26.68
C ASN A 662 12.95 22.20 -25.70
N ALA A 663 12.78 21.42 -24.67
CA ALA A 663 13.83 21.08 -23.71
C ALA A 663 14.94 20.22 -24.34
N PRO A 664 16.19 20.30 -23.83
CA PRO A 664 17.26 19.41 -24.30
C PRO A 664 16.94 17.96 -23.98
N ASP A 665 17.43 17.04 -24.79
CA ASP A 665 17.35 15.61 -24.49
C ASP A 665 18.09 15.30 -23.18
N PRO A 666 17.39 14.77 -22.15
CA PRO A 666 17.98 14.49 -20.84
C PRO A 666 19.10 13.47 -20.90
N TYR A 667 19.08 12.59 -21.89
CA TYR A 667 19.99 11.45 -22.01
C TYR A 667 20.94 11.54 -23.19
N ALA A 668 21.05 12.70 -23.82
CA ALA A 668 21.97 12.88 -24.96
C ALA A 668 23.40 12.49 -24.61
N GLY A 669 23.95 11.54 -25.36
CA GLY A 669 25.31 11.00 -25.18
C GLY A 669 25.41 9.81 -24.23
N LEU A 670 24.30 9.36 -23.62
CA LEU A 670 24.26 8.16 -22.80
C LEU A 670 23.84 6.94 -23.63
N SER A 671 24.38 5.76 -23.29
CA SER A 671 23.97 4.48 -23.85
C SER A 671 22.98 3.82 -22.89
N LEU A 672 21.68 3.82 -23.24
CA LEU A 672 20.58 3.30 -22.44
C LEU A 672 19.75 2.30 -23.25
N THR A 673 20.42 1.36 -23.91
CA THR A 673 19.84 0.44 -24.91
C THR A 673 18.68 -0.38 -24.32
N HIS A 674 18.83 -0.89 -23.12
CA HIS A 674 17.81 -1.72 -22.47
C HIS A 674 16.62 -0.89 -21.96
N TYR A 675 16.83 0.36 -21.56
CA TYR A 675 15.74 1.28 -21.24
C TYR A 675 14.96 1.72 -22.48
N VAL A 676 15.64 1.96 -23.59
CA VAL A 676 14.98 2.33 -24.86
C VAL A 676 14.13 1.18 -25.40
N SER A 677 14.60 -0.06 -25.29
CA SER A 677 13.89 -1.26 -25.77
C SER A 677 12.89 -1.85 -24.75
N GLY A 678 12.87 -1.37 -23.51
CA GLY A 678 12.10 -1.99 -22.43
C GLY A 678 12.61 -3.35 -21.94
N GLN A 679 13.77 -3.81 -22.43
CA GLN A 679 14.38 -5.09 -22.03
C GLN A 679 15.13 -4.95 -20.70
N ILE A 680 14.45 -4.41 -19.69
CA ILE A 680 15.04 -3.95 -18.43
C ILE A 680 15.63 -5.05 -17.56
N THR A 681 15.27 -6.30 -17.76
CA THR A 681 15.88 -7.43 -17.06
C THR A 681 17.35 -7.65 -17.44
N TYR A 682 17.83 -6.98 -18.49
CA TYR A 682 19.21 -7.03 -18.96
C TYR A 682 19.99 -5.73 -18.70
N VAL A 683 19.41 -4.78 -17.96
CA VAL A 683 20.07 -3.51 -17.60
C VAL A 683 21.39 -3.79 -16.89
N THR A 684 22.46 -3.22 -17.44
CA THR A 684 23.82 -3.33 -16.89
C THR A 684 24.04 -2.27 -15.78
N ASP A 685 25.07 -2.48 -14.93
CA ASP A 685 25.47 -1.49 -13.93
C ASP A 685 25.78 -0.14 -14.58
N ALA A 686 26.49 -0.15 -15.71
CA ALA A 686 26.85 1.07 -16.44
C ALA A 686 25.60 1.84 -16.95
N GLU A 687 24.56 1.17 -17.39
CA GLU A 687 23.31 1.81 -17.80
C GLU A 687 22.55 2.36 -16.60
N PHE A 688 22.52 1.61 -15.49
CA PHE A 688 21.84 2.06 -14.28
C PHE A 688 22.56 3.25 -13.64
N GLU A 689 23.90 3.21 -13.56
CA GLU A 689 24.71 4.35 -13.12
C GLU A 689 24.53 5.59 -14.03
N ALA A 690 24.45 5.37 -15.33
CA ALA A 690 24.18 6.45 -16.29
C ALA A 690 22.79 7.06 -16.07
N LEU A 691 21.79 6.25 -15.72
CA LEU A 691 20.43 6.71 -15.39
C LEU A 691 20.40 7.43 -14.05
N LEU A 692 21.10 6.90 -13.02
CA LEU A 692 21.23 7.51 -11.71
C LEU A 692 21.99 8.85 -11.75
N GLY A 693 22.97 8.98 -12.69
CA GLY A 693 23.90 10.11 -12.76
C GLY A 693 25.05 10.03 -11.76
N HIS A 694 25.21 8.92 -11.05
CA HIS A 694 26.27 8.62 -10.10
C HIS A 694 26.49 7.11 -10.01
N PRO A 695 27.65 6.63 -9.47
CA PRO A 695 27.88 5.22 -9.21
C PRO A 695 26.81 4.62 -8.29
N ILE A 696 26.54 3.33 -8.48
CA ILE A 696 25.69 2.54 -7.56
C ILE A 696 26.33 2.59 -6.16
N PRO A 697 25.59 2.93 -5.08
CA PRO A 697 26.14 2.95 -3.74
C PRO A 697 26.70 1.57 -3.33
N GLU A 698 27.85 1.58 -2.61
CA GLU A 698 28.39 0.33 -2.08
C GLU A 698 27.43 -0.32 -1.07
N ASP A 699 27.12 -1.59 -1.29
CA ASP A 699 26.28 -2.37 -0.40
C ASP A 699 27.10 -3.01 0.72
N VAL A 700 27.39 -2.24 1.75
CA VAL A 700 28.27 -2.64 2.87
C VAL A 700 27.53 -2.52 4.21
N VAL A 701 27.48 -3.62 4.96
CA VAL A 701 26.99 -3.60 6.34
C VAL A 701 27.92 -2.75 7.22
N ARG A 702 27.39 -1.66 7.73
CA ARG A 702 28.12 -0.74 8.62
C ARG A 702 27.73 -0.97 10.07
N ILE A 703 28.73 -1.07 10.96
CA ILE A 703 28.48 -1.17 12.40
C ILE A 703 28.17 0.21 12.95
N ASP A 704 26.91 0.61 12.86
CA ASP A 704 26.41 1.89 13.37
C ASP A 704 24.98 1.73 13.93
N ARG A 705 24.28 2.83 14.20
CA ARG A 705 22.92 2.84 14.74
C ARG A 705 21.87 2.21 13.81
N ASN A 706 22.18 2.13 12.52
CA ASN A 706 21.26 1.64 11.48
C ASN A 706 21.48 0.16 11.13
N MET A 707 22.51 -0.48 11.71
CA MET A 707 22.68 -1.92 11.66
C MET A 707 21.45 -2.63 12.27
N THR A 708 20.96 -3.65 11.57
CA THR A 708 19.81 -4.42 12.09
C THR A 708 20.25 -5.41 13.18
N LEU A 709 19.30 -5.85 14.02
CA LEU A 709 19.57 -6.89 15.02
C LEU A 709 20.00 -8.20 14.36
N GLY A 710 19.52 -8.49 13.14
CA GLY A 710 19.91 -9.66 12.35
C GLY A 710 21.36 -9.64 11.84
N GLU A 711 22.00 -8.45 11.82
CA GLU A 711 23.36 -8.24 11.32
C GLU A 711 24.42 -8.16 12.43
N MET A 712 24.03 -8.30 13.70
CA MET A 712 24.95 -8.14 14.83
C MET A 712 26.13 -9.13 14.81
N ASP A 713 26.06 -10.21 14.05
CA ASP A 713 27.16 -11.16 13.83
C ASP A 713 28.30 -10.60 12.96
N HIS A 714 28.06 -9.53 12.20
CA HIS A 714 29.13 -8.78 11.51
C HIS A 714 29.98 -7.96 12.49
N GLY A 715 29.52 -7.81 13.72
CA GLY A 715 30.26 -7.16 14.80
C GLY A 715 31.41 -8.02 15.35
N ARG A 716 32.30 -7.39 16.15
CA ARG A 716 33.42 -8.05 16.82
C ARG A 716 33.09 -8.51 18.24
N SER A 717 31.79 -8.50 18.59
CA SER A 717 31.31 -8.83 19.93
C SER A 717 30.81 -10.25 20.03
N PRO A 718 31.31 -11.05 20.98
CA PRO A 718 30.73 -12.37 21.27
C PRO A 718 29.27 -12.31 21.73
N LEU A 719 28.87 -11.25 22.43
CA LEU A 719 27.49 -11.06 22.92
C LEU A 719 26.56 -10.71 21.76
N GLY A 720 26.98 -9.81 20.85
CA GLY A 720 26.24 -9.48 19.64
C GLY A 720 26.03 -10.72 18.75
N TRP A 721 27.08 -11.51 18.54
CA TRP A 721 26.99 -12.78 17.80
C TRP A 721 26.02 -13.77 18.47
N LEU A 722 26.09 -13.91 19.81
CA LEU A 722 25.17 -14.83 20.53
C LEU A 722 23.72 -14.33 20.46
N ALA A 723 23.47 -13.04 20.62
CA ALA A 723 22.13 -12.45 20.53
C ALA A 723 21.53 -12.64 19.13
N GLN A 724 22.30 -12.38 18.08
CA GLN A 724 21.89 -12.63 16.70
C GLN A 724 21.55 -14.10 16.47
N LYS A 725 22.43 -15.01 16.90
CA LYS A 725 22.22 -16.45 16.75
C LYS A 725 20.95 -16.96 17.45
N VAL A 726 20.64 -16.43 18.64
CA VAL A 726 19.39 -16.75 19.36
C VAL A 726 18.19 -16.24 18.59
N LEU A 727 18.26 -14.99 18.09
CA LEU A 727 17.18 -14.39 17.31
C LEU A 727 16.96 -15.14 15.99
N ARG A 728 18.03 -15.49 15.29
CA ARG A 728 18.00 -16.28 14.06
C ARG A 728 17.39 -17.66 14.30
N SER A 729 17.80 -18.36 15.38
CA SER A 729 17.26 -19.68 15.70
C SER A 729 15.75 -19.64 16.00
N ARG A 730 15.26 -18.56 16.66
CA ARG A 730 13.82 -18.37 16.88
C ARG A 730 13.08 -18.14 15.56
N LEU A 731 13.67 -17.30 14.70
CA LEU A 731 13.13 -17.00 13.38
C LEU A 731 13.00 -18.29 12.55
N ASP A 732 14.10 -19.05 12.40
CA ASP A 732 14.14 -20.29 11.64
C ASP A 732 13.16 -21.34 12.20
N ALA A 733 13.05 -21.45 13.52
CA ALA A 733 12.09 -22.34 14.17
C ALA A 733 10.63 -21.95 13.91
N SER A 734 10.32 -20.65 13.77
CA SER A 734 8.98 -20.19 13.44
C SER A 734 8.62 -20.49 11.99
N PHE A 735 9.55 -20.29 11.06
CA PHE A 735 9.38 -20.63 9.63
C PHE A 735 9.25 -22.15 9.43
N ALA A 736 10.08 -22.95 10.13
CA ALA A 736 10.02 -24.42 10.05
C ALA A 736 8.67 -25.02 10.51
N LYS A 737 7.91 -24.27 11.35
CA LYS A 737 6.55 -24.66 11.78
C LYS A 737 5.47 -24.21 10.78
N GLY A 738 5.82 -23.57 9.67
CA GLY A 738 4.88 -22.97 8.73
C GLY A 738 4.06 -21.80 9.31
N LYS A 739 4.50 -21.24 10.44
CA LYS A 739 3.84 -20.12 11.14
C LYS A 739 4.90 -19.10 11.54
N PRO A 740 5.36 -18.24 10.60
CA PRO A 740 6.30 -17.17 10.90
C PRO A 740 5.80 -16.29 12.05
N ASP A 741 6.66 -16.11 13.06
CA ASP A 741 6.38 -15.16 14.15
C ASP A 741 6.75 -13.75 13.69
N LEU A 742 5.74 -12.95 13.34
CA LEU A 742 5.90 -11.59 12.82
C LEU A 742 6.67 -10.67 13.78
N ASN A 743 6.53 -10.86 15.10
CA ASN A 743 7.33 -10.11 16.08
C ASN A 743 8.82 -10.42 15.94
N THR A 744 9.17 -11.69 15.80
CA THR A 744 10.56 -12.11 15.63
C THR A 744 11.12 -11.64 14.28
N VAL A 745 10.32 -11.71 13.21
CA VAL A 745 10.68 -11.17 11.87
C VAL A 745 10.96 -9.67 11.98
N PHE A 746 10.05 -8.92 12.60
CA PHE A 746 10.21 -7.48 12.80
C PHE A 746 11.47 -7.15 13.61
N GLN A 747 11.68 -7.82 14.75
CA GLN A 747 12.86 -7.61 15.57
C GLN A 747 14.15 -7.94 14.81
N TYR A 748 14.17 -9.02 14.04
CA TYR A 748 15.36 -9.41 13.28
C TYR A 748 15.79 -8.35 12.27
N ASN A 749 14.82 -7.74 11.58
CA ASN A 749 15.04 -6.72 10.55
C ASN A 749 15.08 -5.28 11.10
N MET A 750 14.87 -5.09 12.41
CA MET A 750 14.82 -3.79 13.04
C MET A 750 16.24 -3.23 13.28
N PRO A 751 16.53 -1.96 12.91
CA PRO A 751 17.82 -1.32 13.22
C PRO A 751 17.96 -1.01 14.71
N LEU A 752 19.20 -0.98 15.21
CA LEU A 752 19.51 -0.69 16.63
C LEU A 752 18.87 0.62 17.12
N ARG A 753 18.81 1.66 16.28
CA ARG A 753 18.20 2.97 16.64
C ARG A 753 16.71 2.84 16.99
N ALA A 754 16.01 1.90 16.39
CA ALA A 754 14.58 1.71 16.64
C ALA A 754 14.31 1.31 18.09
N LEU A 755 15.27 0.68 18.80
CA LEU A 755 15.17 0.43 20.22
C LEU A 755 14.96 1.73 21.02
N ALA A 756 15.64 2.82 20.64
CA ALA A 756 15.45 4.12 21.29
C ALA A 756 14.14 4.82 20.88
N LYS A 757 13.64 4.54 19.68
CA LYS A 757 12.45 5.22 19.12
C LYS A 757 11.12 4.54 19.49
N MET A 758 11.14 3.25 19.89
CA MET A 758 9.92 2.44 20.06
C MET A 758 9.72 1.92 21.50
N THR A 759 10.60 2.21 22.45
CA THR A 759 10.52 1.65 23.81
C THR A 759 10.00 2.63 24.85
N ASN A 760 9.21 3.62 24.46
CA ASN A 760 8.59 4.60 25.34
C ASN A 760 9.61 5.27 26.27
N GLY A 761 10.76 5.65 25.71
CA GLY A 761 11.82 6.34 26.44
C GLY A 761 12.65 5.47 27.41
N MET A 762 12.43 4.14 27.45
CA MET A 762 13.27 3.25 28.27
C MET A 762 14.70 3.15 27.75
N VAL A 763 14.88 3.09 26.44
CA VAL A 763 16.19 3.06 25.80
C VAL A 763 16.49 4.45 25.23
N SER A 764 17.68 4.96 25.50
CA SER A 764 18.16 6.20 24.93
C SER A 764 19.10 5.94 23.74
N MET A 765 19.27 6.94 22.88
CA MET A 765 20.24 6.86 21.77
C MET A 765 21.69 6.71 22.30
N GLY A 766 21.97 7.23 23.51
CA GLY A 766 23.26 7.00 24.20
C GLY A 766 23.49 5.54 24.56
N MET A 767 22.43 4.79 24.92
CA MET A 767 22.51 3.35 25.14
C MET A 767 22.76 2.61 23.82
N VAL A 768 22.08 3.00 22.73
CA VAL A 768 22.33 2.46 21.38
C VAL A 768 23.79 2.69 20.96
N ASP A 769 24.36 3.87 21.21
CA ASP A 769 25.79 4.11 20.97
C ASP A 769 26.69 3.17 21.78
N GLY A 770 26.30 2.84 23.02
CA GLY A 770 26.99 1.86 23.83
C GLY A 770 26.96 0.46 23.20
N LEU A 771 25.84 0.04 22.66
CA LEU A 771 25.72 -1.21 21.91
C LEU A 771 26.57 -1.19 20.63
N VAL A 772 26.59 -0.09 19.89
CA VAL A 772 27.44 0.08 18.71
C VAL A 772 28.94 -0.02 19.08
N TRP A 773 29.38 0.54 20.20
CA TRP A 773 30.77 0.42 20.68
C TRP A 773 31.09 -1.03 21.05
N GLU A 774 30.17 -1.70 21.70
CA GLU A 774 30.25 -3.11 22.05
C GLU A 774 30.47 -3.97 20.78
N LEU A 775 29.64 -3.76 19.74
CA LEU A 775 29.71 -4.45 18.45
C LEU A 775 31.03 -4.12 17.69
N LYS A 776 31.59 -2.93 17.86
CA LYS A 776 32.90 -2.55 17.31
C LYS A 776 34.10 -3.20 18.00
N GLY A 777 33.87 -3.98 19.07
CA GLY A 777 34.89 -4.70 19.83
C GLY A 777 35.32 -4.00 21.11
N PHE A 778 34.74 -2.83 21.45
CA PHE A 778 34.98 -2.13 22.73
C PHE A 778 33.96 -2.58 23.79
N TRP A 779 33.78 -3.91 23.93
CA TRP A 779 32.67 -4.52 24.64
C TRP A 779 32.53 -4.05 26.10
N LEU A 780 33.63 -3.99 26.90
CA LEU A 780 33.56 -3.49 28.28
C LEU A 780 33.12 -2.02 28.35
N VAL A 781 33.67 -1.18 27.49
CA VAL A 781 33.36 0.25 27.45
C VAL A 781 31.91 0.45 26.99
N GLY A 782 31.49 -0.33 26.01
CA GLY A 782 30.12 -0.33 25.52
C GLY A 782 29.10 -0.69 26.60
N ILE A 783 29.33 -1.78 27.34
CA ILE A 783 28.44 -2.21 28.44
C ILE A 783 28.39 -1.14 29.54
N VAL A 784 29.55 -0.59 29.99
CA VAL A 784 29.60 0.48 31.00
C VAL A 784 28.80 1.68 30.52
N ARG A 785 28.94 2.07 29.24
CA ARG A 785 28.17 3.17 28.65
C ARG A 785 26.67 2.87 28.65
N VAL A 786 26.22 1.68 28.26
CA VAL A 786 24.82 1.30 28.32
C VAL A 786 24.24 1.49 29.71
N ILE A 787 24.94 0.99 30.76
CA ILE A 787 24.48 1.10 32.14
C ILE A 787 24.45 2.55 32.60
N TYR A 788 25.49 3.34 32.30
CA TYR A 788 25.56 4.77 32.64
C TYR A 788 24.40 5.55 31.98
N GLU A 789 24.20 5.36 30.66
CA GLU A 789 23.16 6.08 29.92
C GLU A 789 21.75 5.61 30.35
N PHE A 790 21.56 4.37 30.76
CA PHE A 790 20.29 3.88 31.33
C PHE A 790 19.92 4.66 32.60
N ILE A 791 20.85 4.75 33.59
CA ILE A 791 20.62 5.47 34.84
C ILE A 791 20.37 6.95 34.58
N LYS A 792 21.23 7.57 33.74
CA LYS A 792 21.14 8.97 33.36
C LYS A 792 19.83 9.28 32.66
N ASN A 793 19.41 8.44 31.72
CA ASN A 793 18.16 8.61 30.97
C ASN A 793 16.93 8.54 31.90
N ALA A 794 16.90 7.58 32.81
CA ALA A 794 15.81 7.44 33.79
C ALA A 794 15.65 8.71 34.64
N ILE A 795 16.76 9.24 35.17
CA ILE A 795 16.75 10.48 35.98
C ILE A 795 16.28 11.68 35.14
N LEU A 796 16.84 11.85 33.96
CA LEU A 796 16.53 12.99 33.08
C LEU A 796 15.08 12.94 32.57
N ASN A 797 14.54 11.75 32.27
CA ASN A 797 13.15 11.59 31.88
C ASN A 797 12.19 11.98 33.01
N ALA A 798 12.45 11.49 34.26
CA ALA A 798 11.64 11.86 35.41
C ALA A 798 11.65 13.38 35.68
N GLN A 799 12.80 14.04 35.52
CA GLN A 799 12.92 15.49 35.68
C GLN A 799 12.17 16.25 34.58
N LEU A 800 12.28 15.81 33.34
CA LEU A 800 11.61 16.40 32.17
C LEU A 800 10.08 16.34 32.33
N GLU A 801 9.55 15.14 32.60
CA GLU A 801 8.11 14.94 32.79
C GLU A 801 7.54 15.77 33.94
N LYS A 802 8.30 15.91 35.05
CA LYS A 802 7.91 16.79 36.16
C LYS A 802 7.78 18.25 35.71
N ARG A 803 8.74 18.78 34.95
CA ARG A 803 8.70 20.17 34.44
C ARG A 803 7.57 20.39 33.45
N LEU A 804 7.35 19.44 32.53
CA LEU A 804 6.26 19.52 31.54
C LEU A 804 4.87 19.53 32.19
N ARG A 805 4.70 18.80 33.32
CA ARG A 805 3.42 18.80 34.08
C ARG A 805 3.20 20.06 34.90
N GLN A 806 4.25 20.79 35.24
CA GLN A 806 4.17 22.02 36.07
C GLN A 806 4.04 23.30 35.23
N GLY A 807 4.32 23.25 33.94
CA GLY A 807 4.23 24.40 33.03
C GLY A 807 3.09 24.35 32.06
#